data_925bda07ba21e4c91cf020975d4fe71c
#
_entry.id   925bda07ba21e4c91cf020975d4fe71c
#
_cell.length_a   1.000
_cell.length_b   1.000
_cell.length_c   1.000
_cell.angle_alpha   90.00
_cell.angle_beta   90.00
_cell.angle_gamma   90.00
#
_symmetry.space_group_name_H-M   'P 1'
#
loop_
_entity.id
_entity.type
_entity.pdbx_description
1 polymer ?
#
loop_
_entity_poly.entity_id
_entity_poly.type
_entity_poly.pdbx_seq_one_letter_code
_entity_poly.pdbx_strand_id
1 'polypeptide(L)'
;MKITLVRDDGKVKTLRTLKMELLLEQMKTEVKAQPVSKMREVLRYTLPGNSIEEVRKVPKVMPAAAFVRKEGGMTLNEYNGIVMMEVNNLSGRAEADEIKELVKELPQTYLAFTGSSGKSVKIWVRFTYPDDRLPTLREQAELFHAHAYQTAVKYYQPQLPFDIELKEPSLEQYCRLTYDPELYFNSKAMPIYMKQPVSLPSETTFIKRTRETDSPLQRMAPGYENYEALSVLFSAAFNRALEELDGYREGDDLQPLLVCLAEHCFRAGIPEEDTVRWTKAHYRLPSDELLIRETVKSVYRSAKGFGKKSSLTAEQLFAMQMDEFMKRRYEFRYNTLTTEVEYRERNSFNFYFRPVDKRVLASITMNAMYEGVKMWDRDVIRYLDSDHVPVYQPVENFLYHLPHWDGKDRILELANRVPCDNPHWAPLFRRWFLNMVAHWRGMDKKHANSTSPLLIGPQAYRKSTFCRMLLPPALQAYYTDSIDFSRKRDAELYLNRFLLINMDEFDQISPTQQAFLKHILQKPVVNTRRPNASAVEELRRYASFIATSNHRDLLTDTSGSRRFIGIYMTGAIDVSRPIDYEQLYAQALELLYHNERYWFDSEEEAIMTENNREFEQSPAIEQLFMVYYRRAEEEEEGEWLLAIDILRRIQKASKMTFSARQASYFGRILQRLGVKSKRKTYGTYYHVVPLEVE
;
A
#
# COMPACT_ATOMS: atom_id res chain seq x y z
N MET A 1 -14.64 31.46 -3.01
CA MET A 1 -14.23 30.03 -2.90
C MET A 1 -13.76 29.55 -4.27
N LYS A 2 -12.62 28.89 -4.31
CA LYS A 2 -12.00 28.34 -5.52
C LYS A 2 -12.00 26.82 -5.48
N ILE A 3 -12.41 26.18 -6.56
CA ILE A 3 -12.49 24.72 -6.71
C ILE A 3 -11.42 24.25 -7.70
N THR A 4 -10.80 23.13 -7.44
CA THR A 4 -9.78 22.57 -8.34
C THR A 4 -10.42 21.73 -9.43
N LEU A 5 -10.06 22.02 -10.68
CA LEU A 5 -10.42 21.25 -11.87
C LEU A 5 -9.16 20.62 -12.46
N VAL A 6 -9.20 19.32 -12.68
CA VAL A 6 -8.12 18.56 -13.31
C VAL A 6 -8.59 18.01 -14.64
N ARG A 7 -7.89 18.35 -15.72
CA ARG A 7 -8.05 17.72 -17.06
C ARG A 7 -6.88 16.78 -17.29
N ASP A 8 -7.20 15.60 -17.76
CA ASP A 8 -6.22 14.58 -18.09
C ASP A 8 -6.43 14.17 -19.54
N ASP A 9 -5.63 14.73 -20.43
CA ASP A 9 -5.72 14.45 -21.87
C ASP A 9 -4.83 13.25 -22.28
N GLY A 10 -4.39 12.45 -21.29
CA GLY A 10 -3.52 11.28 -21.49
C GLY A 10 -2.03 11.62 -21.72
N LYS A 11 -1.73 12.84 -22.16
CA LYS A 11 -0.35 13.34 -22.36
C LYS A 11 0.06 14.39 -21.35
N VAL A 12 -0.88 15.22 -20.92
CA VAL A 12 -0.63 16.32 -19.97
C VAL A 12 -1.78 16.43 -18.98
N LYS A 13 -1.48 16.38 -17.69
CA LYS A 13 -2.45 16.73 -16.63
C LYS A 13 -2.39 18.23 -16.38
N THR A 14 -3.46 18.94 -16.70
CA THR A 14 -3.60 20.37 -16.42
C THR A 14 -4.46 20.59 -15.19
N LEU A 15 -3.97 21.42 -14.28
CA LEU A 15 -4.66 21.81 -13.06
C LEU A 15 -5.09 23.26 -13.17
N ARG A 16 -6.36 23.54 -12.94
CA ARG A 16 -6.93 24.89 -12.95
C ARG A 16 -7.82 25.08 -11.73
N THR A 17 -7.82 26.27 -11.18
CA THR A 17 -8.78 26.68 -10.16
C THR A 17 -9.92 27.49 -10.79
N LEU A 18 -11.14 27.14 -10.49
CA LEU A 18 -12.35 27.85 -10.92
C LEU A 18 -13.07 28.47 -9.72
N LYS A 19 -13.72 29.61 -9.95
CA LYS A 19 -14.69 30.13 -8.98
C LYS A 19 -15.96 29.26 -9.01
N MET A 20 -16.62 29.13 -7.86
CA MET A 20 -17.82 28.31 -7.71
C MET A 20 -18.92 28.68 -8.70
N GLU A 21 -19.12 29.97 -8.97
CA GLU A 21 -20.14 30.45 -9.89
C GLU A 21 -19.93 29.93 -11.32
N LEU A 22 -18.67 29.94 -11.78
CA LEU A 22 -18.30 29.43 -13.11
C LEU A 22 -18.45 27.89 -13.18
N LEU A 23 -18.19 27.18 -12.09
CA LEU A 23 -18.41 25.74 -12.04
C LEU A 23 -19.89 25.41 -12.17
N LEU A 24 -20.75 26.11 -11.43
CA LEU A 24 -22.22 25.94 -11.48
C LEU A 24 -22.76 26.23 -12.88
N GLU A 25 -22.29 27.29 -13.54
CA GLU A 25 -22.67 27.61 -14.90
C GLU A 25 -22.29 26.49 -15.87
N GLN A 26 -21.05 25.95 -15.77
CA GLN A 26 -20.61 24.83 -16.59
C GLN A 26 -21.41 23.56 -16.35
N MET A 27 -21.87 23.32 -15.12
CA MET A 27 -22.71 22.16 -14.77
C MET A 27 -24.14 22.30 -15.29
N LYS A 28 -24.67 23.52 -15.36
CA LYS A 28 -26.04 23.80 -15.85
C LYS A 28 -26.13 23.86 -17.37
N THR A 29 -25.11 24.36 -18.06
CA THR A 29 -25.19 24.68 -19.48
C THR A 29 -24.39 23.77 -20.40
N GLU A 30 -23.58 22.91 -19.85
CA GLU A 30 -22.59 22.07 -20.52
C GLU A 30 -21.72 22.83 -21.55
N VAL A 31 -20.45 22.54 -21.61
CA VAL A 31 -19.52 23.16 -22.58
C VAL A 31 -19.82 22.72 -24.01
N LYS A 32 -19.47 23.56 -24.99
CA LYS A 32 -19.70 23.36 -26.43
C LYS A 32 -19.34 21.97 -26.99
N ALA A 33 -18.36 21.26 -26.40
CA ALA A 33 -17.98 19.92 -26.81
C ALA A 33 -18.92 18.81 -26.29
N GLN A 34 -19.85 19.13 -25.40
CA GLN A 34 -20.81 18.22 -24.78
C GLN A 34 -20.19 16.91 -24.26
N PRO A 35 -19.08 16.96 -23.49
CA PRO A 35 -18.34 15.75 -23.13
C PRO A 35 -19.13 14.82 -22.22
N VAL A 36 -20.01 15.35 -21.36
CA VAL A 36 -20.85 14.56 -20.43
C VAL A 36 -21.99 13.89 -21.21
N SER A 37 -22.68 14.64 -22.08
CA SER A 37 -23.74 14.08 -22.92
C SER A 37 -23.23 12.98 -23.83
N LYS A 38 -22.08 13.19 -24.51
CA LYS A 38 -21.42 12.17 -25.34
C LYS A 38 -21.01 10.95 -24.50
N MET A 39 -20.43 11.17 -23.34
CA MET A 39 -20.06 10.08 -22.44
C MET A 39 -21.30 9.27 -22.02
N ARG A 40 -22.41 9.92 -21.65
CA ARG A 40 -23.67 9.24 -21.30
C ARG A 40 -24.24 8.46 -22.47
N GLU A 41 -24.15 8.99 -23.68
CA GLU A 41 -24.56 8.29 -24.88
C GLU A 41 -23.72 7.04 -25.12
N VAL A 42 -22.40 7.17 -25.07
CA VAL A 42 -21.49 6.02 -25.23
C VAL A 42 -21.68 4.99 -24.12
N LEU A 43 -21.90 5.43 -22.87
CA LEU A 43 -22.19 4.53 -21.72
C LEU A 43 -23.46 3.70 -21.94
N ARG A 44 -24.46 4.21 -22.69
CA ARG A 44 -25.68 3.46 -22.99
C ARG A 44 -25.42 2.23 -23.90
N TYR A 45 -24.38 2.28 -24.70
CA TYR A 45 -24.06 1.27 -25.73
C TYR A 45 -22.81 0.48 -25.46
N THR A 46 -22.06 0.80 -24.41
CA THR A 46 -20.78 0.14 -24.09
C THR A 46 -21.01 -0.96 -23.06
N LEU A 47 -20.48 -2.13 -23.38
CA LEU A 47 -20.44 -3.24 -22.44
C LEU A 47 -19.58 -2.87 -21.21
N PRO A 48 -20.00 -3.26 -20.02
CA PRO A 48 -19.25 -3.01 -18.80
C PRO A 48 -17.87 -3.66 -18.84
N GLY A 49 -16.91 -3.02 -18.18
CA GLY A 49 -15.51 -3.47 -18.18
C GLY A 49 -14.65 -2.91 -19.30
N ASN A 50 -15.23 -2.37 -20.37
CA ASN A 50 -14.45 -1.69 -21.43
C ASN A 50 -14.07 -0.28 -21.01
N SER A 51 -12.80 0.06 -21.13
CA SER A 51 -12.33 1.44 -20.87
C SER A 51 -12.90 2.39 -21.91
N ILE A 52 -13.65 3.40 -21.45
CA ILE A 52 -14.27 4.39 -22.32
C ILE A 52 -13.37 5.62 -22.37
N GLU A 53 -12.85 5.93 -23.55
CA GLU A 53 -12.00 7.11 -23.75
C GLU A 53 -12.74 8.42 -23.40
N GLU A 54 -14.04 8.49 -23.68
CA GLU A 54 -14.90 9.63 -23.36
C GLU A 54 -14.92 9.94 -21.86
N VAL A 55 -14.82 8.93 -21.01
CA VAL A 55 -14.72 9.11 -19.55
C VAL A 55 -13.46 9.89 -19.16
N ARG A 56 -12.35 9.69 -19.86
CA ARG A 56 -11.09 10.42 -19.62
C ARG A 56 -11.19 11.89 -20.02
N LYS A 57 -11.99 12.20 -21.03
CA LYS A 57 -12.17 13.57 -21.54
C LYS A 57 -12.98 14.46 -20.57
N VAL A 58 -13.77 13.86 -19.66
CA VAL A 58 -14.52 14.61 -18.66
C VAL A 58 -13.61 15.04 -17.50
N PRO A 59 -13.50 16.36 -17.23
CA PRO A 59 -12.64 16.86 -16.17
C PRO A 59 -13.03 16.34 -14.78
N LYS A 60 -12.05 16.22 -13.90
CA LYS A 60 -12.23 15.90 -12.49
C LYS A 60 -12.39 17.19 -11.69
N VAL A 61 -13.32 17.22 -10.76
CA VAL A 61 -13.62 18.35 -9.87
C VAL A 61 -13.29 17.92 -8.43
N MET A 62 -12.38 18.62 -7.76
CA MET A 62 -12.00 18.41 -6.36
C MET A 62 -12.58 19.54 -5.51
N PRO A 63 -13.67 19.32 -4.76
CA PRO A 63 -14.36 20.38 -4.05
C PRO A 63 -13.71 20.80 -2.74
N ALA A 64 -13.03 19.86 -2.06
CA ALA A 64 -12.53 20.06 -0.71
C ALA A 64 -11.47 21.16 -0.63
N ALA A 65 -10.66 21.34 -1.69
CA ALA A 65 -9.52 22.25 -1.64
C ALA A 65 -9.20 22.87 -3.01
N ALA A 66 -8.57 24.06 -2.96
CA ALA A 66 -7.89 24.66 -4.08
C ALA A 66 -6.42 24.22 -4.05
N PHE A 67 -5.98 23.51 -5.09
CA PHE A 67 -4.60 23.10 -5.28
C PHE A 67 -3.91 23.96 -6.34
N VAL A 68 -2.61 24.16 -6.17
CA VAL A 68 -1.73 24.80 -7.16
C VAL A 68 -0.61 23.83 -7.52
N ARG A 69 -0.19 23.87 -8.78
CA ARG A 69 0.96 23.09 -9.23
C ARG A 69 2.23 23.89 -8.92
N LYS A 70 3.09 23.34 -8.08
CA LYS A 70 4.47 23.83 -7.87
C LYS A 70 5.43 22.77 -8.41
N GLU A 71 6.69 23.13 -8.59
CA GLU A 71 7.74 22.18 -8.93
C GLU A 71 7.70 21.03 -7.95
N GLY A 72 7.27 19.84 -8.41
CA GLY A 72 7.16 18.63 -7.58
C GLY A 72 5.76 18.08 -7.32
N GLY A 73 4.65 18.77 -7.66
CA GLY A 73 3.33 18.18 -7.42
C GLY A 73 2.18 19.14 -7.18
N MET A 74 1.08 18.61 -6.64
CA MET A 74 -0.07 19.40 -6.18
C MET A 74 0.16 19.86 -4.73
N THR A 75 0.20 21.16 -4.53
CA THR A 75 0.31 21.76 -3.19
C THR A 75 -1.02 22.37 -2.78
N LEU A 76 -1.43 22.13 -1.54
CA LEU A 76 -2.63 22.76 -0.96
C LEU A 76 -2.43 24.27 -0.92
N ASN A 77 -3.33 25.01 -1.56
CA ASN A 77 -3.36 26.47 -1.51
C ASN A 77 -4.41 26.98 -0.52
N GLU A 78 -5.59 26.38 -0.54
CA GLU A 78 -6.71 26.78 0.30
C GLU A 78 -7.63 25.58 0.55
N TYR A 79 -7.96 25.28 1.79
CA TYR A 79 -8.95 24.29 2.15
C TYR A 79 -10.33 24.95 2.19
N ASN A 80 -11.32 24.37 1.54
CA ASN A 80 -12.66 24.96 1.38
C ASN A 80 -13.68 24.52 2.45
N GLY A 81 -13.34 23.52 3.24
CA GLY A 81 -14.28 22.93 4.20
C GLY A 81 -15.47 22.22 3.55
N ILE A 82 -15.40 21.86 2.27
CA ILE A 82 -16.46 21.12 1.57
C ILE A 82 -16.21 19.63 1.70
N VAL A 83 -17.20 18.94 2.22
CA VAL A 83 -17.28 17.47 2.22
C VAL A 83 -18.23 17.03 1.11
N MET A 84 -17.79 16.07 0.32
CA MET A 84 -18.60 15.45 -0.73
C MET A 84 -18.99 14.04 -0.32
N MET A 85 -20.28 13.77 -0.32
CA MET A 85 -20.88 12.44 -0.18
C MET A 85 -21.44 11.99 -1.53
N GLU A 86 -21.51 10.68 -1.72
CA GLU A 86 -21.98 10.08 -2.96
C GLU A 86 -23.01 9.01 -2.68
N VAL A 87 -24.12 9.04 -3.41
CA VAL A 87 -25.06 7.93 -3.53
C VAL A 87 -24.94 7.41 -4.95
N ASN A 88 -24.47 6.18 -5.09
CA ASN A 88 -24.17 5.57 -6.40
C ASN A 88 -25.17 4.43 -6.70
N ASN A 89 -25.05 3.84 -7.88
CA ASN A 89 -25.82 2.68 -8.34
C ASN A 89 -27.33 2.90 -8.35
N LEU A 90 -27.75 4.10 -8.72
CA LEU A 90 -29.16 4.44 -8.90
C LEU A 90 -29.73 3.81 -10.17
N SER A 91 -31.00 3.42 -10.14
CA SER A 91 -31.68 2.82 -11.29
C SER A 91 -31.84 3.82 -12.44
N GLY A 92 -32.01 5.12 -12.11
CA GLY A 92 -32.18 6.12 -13.12
C GLY A 92 -32.43 7.54 -12.56
N ARG A 93 -32.95 8.42 -13.41
CA ARG A 93 -33.15 9.83 -13.10
C ARG A 93 -34.15 10.04 -11.95
N ALA A 94 -35.23 9.26 -11.90
CA ALA A 94 -36.27 9.40 -10.88
C ALA A 94 -35.71 9.25 -9.45
N GLU A 95 -34.86 8.26 -9.20
CA GLU A 95 -34.22 8.09 -7.90
C GLU A 95 -33.21 9.20 -7.59
N ALA A 96 -32.51 9.70 -8.62
CA ALA A 96 -31.61 10.83 -8.44
C ALA A 96 -32.36 12.12 -8.07
N ASP A 97 -33.49 12.35 -8.69
CA ASP A 97 -34.34 13.52 -8.40
C ASP A 97 -34.99 13.39 -7.00
N GLU A 98 -35.45 12.19 -6.59
CA GLU A 98 -35.94 11.91 -5.23
C GLU A 98 -34.88 12.27 -4.18
N ILE A 99 -33.65 11.83 -4.36
CA ILE A 99 -32.54 12.14 -3.44
C ILE A 99 -32.30 13.66 -3.38
N LYS A 100 -32.27 14.34 -4.54
CA LYS A 100 -32.09 15.80 -4.58
C LYS A 100 -33.18 16.56 -3.83
N GLU A 101 -34.42 16.15 -3.98
CA GLU A 101 -35.54 16.77 -3.22
C GLU A 101 -35.41 16.50 -1.71
N LEU A 102 -35.10 15.28 -1.29
CA LEU A 102 -34.88 14.97 0.13
C LEU A 102 -33.77 15.80 0.76
N VAL A 103 -32.60 15.92 0.10
CA VAL A 103 -31.49 16.69 0.67
C VAL A 103 -31.66 18.19 0.55
N LYS A 104 -32.53 18.68 -0.33
CA LYS A 104 -32.88 20.09 -0.48
C LYS A 104 -33.60 20.63 0.79
N GLU A 105 -34.37 19.79 1.46
CA GLU A 105 -35.04 20.12 2.72
C GLU A 105 -34.07 20.26 3.90
N LEU A 106 -32.81 19.82 3.75
CA LEU A 106 -31.78 19.91 4.80
C LEU A 106 -31.05 21.25 4.68
N PRO A 107 -31.09 22.12 5.67
CA PRO A 107 -30.51 23.48 5.60
C PRO A 107 -29.01 23.51 5.47
N GLN A 108 -28.32 22.40 5.73
CA GLN A 108 -26.86 22.24 5.59
C GLN A 108 -26.45 21.88 4.17
N THR A 109 -27.35 21.47 3.30
CA THR A 109 -27.02 21.07 1.93
C THR A 109 -26.58 22.28 1.10
N TYR A 110 -25.32 22.31 0.72
CA TYR A 110 -24.74 23.39 -0.06
C TYR A 110 -24.96 23.21 -1.57
N LEU A 111 -24.73 21.98 -2.06
CA LEU A 111 -24.93 21.62 -3.47
C LEU A 111 -25.34 20.14 -3.56
N ALA A 112 -26.32 19.84 -4.40
CA ALA A 112 -26.69 18.49 -4.75
C ALA A 112 -26.95 18.39 -6.25
N PHE A 113 -26.39 17.38 -6.91
CA PHE A 113 -26.48 17.21 -8.35
C PHE A 113 -26.35 15.76 -8.78
N THR A 114 -26.90 15.46 -9.94
CA THR A 114 -26.76 14.16 -10.60
C THR A 114 -25.34 14.02 -11.17
N GLY A 115 -24.65 12.93 -10.82
CA GLY A 115 -23.30 12.66 -11.30
C GLY A 115 -23.20 12.48 -12.80
N SER A 116 -21.99 12.46 -13.30
CA SER A 116 -21.70 12.40 -14.75
C SER A 116 -22.28 11.17 -15.46
N SER A 117 -22.39 10.03 -14.78
CA SER A 117 -23.02 8.81 -15.32
C SER A 117 -24.55 8.89 -15.45
N GLY A 118 -25.20 9.83 -14.73
CA GLY A 118 -26.65 9.88 -14.61
C GLY A 118 -27.26 8.90 -13.59
N LYS A 119 -26.44 8.04 -12.96
CA LYS A 119 -26.86 7.01 -12.01
C LYS A 119 -26.26 7.23 -10.61
N SER A 120 -25.98 8.46 -10.25
CA SER A 120 -25.48 8.83 -8.92
C SER A 120 -25.86 10.23 -8.56
N VAL A 121 -25.90 10.53 -7.26
CA VAL A 121 -26.05 11.89 -6.74
C VAL A 121 -24.85 12.24 -5.89
N LYS A 122 -24.36 13.46 -6.05
CA LYS A 122 -23.28 14.04 -5.26
C LYS A 122 -23.86 15.12 -4.37
N ILE A 123 -23.55 15.06 -3.07
CA ILE A 123 -24.06 15.98 -2.04
C ILE A 123 -22.86 16.66 -1.41
N TRP A 124 -22.81 17.98 -1.48
CA TRP A 124 -21.75 18.80 -0.90
C TRP A 124 -22.26 19.55 0.32
N VAL A 125 -21.52 19.50 1.40
CA VAL A 125 -21.84 20.13 2.68
C VAL A 125 -20.65 20.93 3.16
N ARG A 126 -20.89 22.08 3.79
CA ARG A 126 -19.84 22.94 4.33
C ARG A 126 -19.60 22.68 5.79
N PHE A 127 -18.32 22.63 6.16
CA PHE A 127 -17.86 22.49 7.53
C PHE A 127 -16.89 23.59 7.87
N THR A 128 -16.95 24.10 9.09
CA THR A 128 -16.03 25.10 9.60
C THR A 128 -15.88 24.98 11.11
N TYR A 129 -14.93 25.70 11.71
CA TYR A 129 -14.89 25.91 13.15
C TYR A 129 -15.93 26.96 13.56
N PRO A 130 -16.29 27.07 14.86
CA PRO A 130 -17.28 28.04 15.33
C PRO A 130 -16.90 29.51 15.09
N ASP A 131 -15.66 29.79 14.83
CA ASP A 131 -15.11 31.11 14.49
C ASP A 131 -15.03 31.38 12.97
N ASP A 132 -15.69 30.51 12.18
CA ASP A 132 -15.70 30.51 10.71
C ASP A 132 -14.30 30.33 10.05
N ARG A 133 -13.30 29.92 10.81
CA ARG A 133 -11.97 29.60 10.28
C ARG A 133 -11.90 28.16 9.80
N LEU A 134 -10.91 27.92 8.94
CA LEU A 134 -10.57 26.59 8.42
C LEU A 134 -9.08 26.31 8.64
N PRO A 135 -8.68 25.04 8.78
CA PRO A 135 -7.29 24.68 8.84
C PRO A 135 -6.50 25.15 7.60
N THR A 136 -5.31 25.69 7.81
CA THR A 136 -4.43 26.17 6.74
C THR A 136 -3.30 25.19 6.41
N LEU A 137 -2.89 24.37 7.38
CA LEU A 137 -1.89 23.33 7.18
C LEU A 137 -2.53 22.06 6.63
N ARG A 138 -1.85 21.38 5.70
CA ARG A 138 -2.37 20.18 5.02
C ARG A 138 -2.76 19.08 6.01
N GLU A 139 -1.89 18.72 6.94
CA GLU A 139 -2.14 17.68 7.94
C GLU A 139 -3.37 17.99 8.82
N GLN A 140 -3.52 19.23 9.25
CA GLN A 140 -4.68 19.65 10.02
C GLN A 140 -5.96 19.65 9.18
N ALA A 141 -5.87 20.02 7.90
CA ALA A 141 -6.99 20.00 6.97
C ALA A 141 -7.44 18.56 6.67
N GLU A 142 -6.51 17.61 6.51
CA GLU A 142 -6.82 16.20 6.31
C GLU A 142 -7.52 15.60 7.54
N LEU A 143 -7.02 15.87 8.74
CA LEU A 143 -7.65 15.42 9.98
C LEU A 143 -9.05 16.03 10.16
N PHE A 144 -9.19 17.32 9.93
CA PHE A 144 -10.48 18.01 9.98
C PHE A 144 -11.46 17.42 8.96
N HIS A 145 -10.99 17.21 7.73
CA HIS A 145 -11.82 16.69 6.64
C HIS A 145 -12.32 15.26 6.92
N ALA A 146 -11.45 14.40 7.46
CA ALA A 146 -11.81 13.02 7.84
C ALA A 146 -12.93 13.02 8.91
N HIS A 147 -12.82 13.86 9.94
CA HIS A 147 -13.83 13.97 10.97
C HIS A 147 -15.14 14.61 10.44
N ALA A 148 -15.02 15.63 9.59
CA ALA A 148 -16.14 16.28 8.94
C ALA A 148 -16.92 15.31 8.02
N TYR A 149 -16.18 14.48 7.26
CA TYR A 149 -16.80 13.43 6.43
C TYR A 149 -17.61 12.44 7.26
N GLN A 150 -17.03 11.93 8.36
CA GLN A 150 -17.74 11.04 9.27
C GLN A 150 -19.02 11.70 9.84
N THR A 151 -18.93 12.97 10.22
CA THR A 151 -20.07 13.72 10.75
C THR A 151 -21.15 13.92 9.68
N ALA A 152 -20.75 14.26 8.44
CA ALA A 152 -21.66 14.41 7.33
C ALA A 152 -22.43 13.13 7.05
N VAL A 153 -21.75 11.99 6.95
CA VAL A 153 -22.40 10.70 6.69
C VAL A 153 -23.37 10.34 7.82
N LYS A 154 -22.96 10.49 9.08
CA LYS A 154 -23.84 10.22 10.24
C LYS A 154 -25.10 11.10 10.22
N TYR A 155 -24.99 12.32 9.74
CA TYR A 155 -26.13 13.25 9.66
C TYR A 155 -27.07 12.93 8.50
N TYR A 156 -26.52 12.65 7.30
CA TYR A 156 -27.31 12.46 6.08
C TYR A 156 -27.85 11.05 5.91
N GLN A 157 -27.14 10.00 6.33
CA GLN A 157 -27.56 8.61 6.13
C GLN A 157 -28.94 8.31 6.69
N PRO A 158 -29.33 8.79 7.91
CA PRO A 158 -30.67 8.55 8.44
C PRO A 158 -31.80 9.27 7.66
N GLN A 159 -31.47 10.28 6.88
CA GLN A 159 -32.43 11.09 6.13
C GLN A 159 -32.68 10.54 4.71
N LEU A 160 -31.85 9.58 4.27
CA LEU A 160 -31.91 9.05 2.92
C LEU A 160 -32.38 7.59 2.92
N PRO A 161 -33.30 7.20 2.02
CA PRO A 161 -33.64 5.80 1.81
C PRO A 161 -32.59 5.03 1.03
N PHE A 162 -31.53 5.72 0.58
CA PHE A 162 -30.41 5.18 -0.19
C PHE A 162 -29.13 5.21 0.63
N ASP A 163 -28.25 4.24 0.39
CA ASP A 163 -26.98 4.19 1.08
C ASP A 163 -25.98 5.19 0.50
N ILE A 164 -25.34 5.96 1.39
CA ILE A 164 -24.16 6.76 1.05
C ILE A 164 -22.98 5.81 0.89
N GLU A 165 -22.28 5.87 -0.24
CA GLU A 165 -21.08 5.11 -0.46
C GLU A 165 -19.95 5.64 0.42
N LEU A 166 -19.42 4.80 1.31
CA LEU A 166 -18.30 5.16 2.15
C LEU A 166 -17.01 5.12 1.37
N LYS A 167 -16.27 6.23 1.42
CA LYS A 167 -14.93 6.36 0.83
C LYS A 167 -13.98 6.88 1.88
N GLU A 168 -12.71 6.49 1.77
CA GLU A 168 -11.67 7.06 2.60
C GLU A 168 -11.59 8.58 2.36
N PRO A 169 -11.72 9.41 3.42
CA PRO A 169 -11.72 10.85 3.27
C PRO A 169 -10.35 11.35 2.76
N SER A 170 -10.37 12.15 1.72
CA SER A 170 -9.17 12.78 1.17
C SER A 170 -9.49 14.17 0.64
N LEU A 171 -8.56 15.11 0.83
CA LEU A 171 -8.68 16.44 0.22
C LEU A 171 -8.66 16.39 -1.31
N GLU A 172 -8.11 15.33 -1.88
CA GLU A 172 -8.03 15.08 -3.32
C GLU A 172 -9.20 14.27 -3.86
N GLN A 173 -10.19 13.95 -3.01
CA GLN A 173 -11.41 13.29 -3.45
C GLN A 173 -12.08 14.11 -4.56
N TYR A 174 -12.42 13.45 -5.64
CA TYR A 174 -12.97 14.09 -6.82
C TYR A 174 -14.25 13.44 -7.32
N CYS A 175 -15.11 14.22 -7.94
CA CYS A 175 -16.11 13.74 -8.88
C CYS A 175 -15.78 14.21 -10.30
N ARG A 176 -16.39 13.59 -11.31
CA ARG A 176 -16.28 14.12 -12.67
C ARG A 176 -17.24 15.29 -12.84
N LEU A 177 -16.83 16.26 -13.66
CA LEU A 177 -17.72 17.34 -14.07
C LEU A 177 -19.00 16.73 -14.65
N THR A 178 -20.14 17.27 -14.29
CA THR A 178 -21.43 16.78 -14.75
C THR A 178 -22.20 17.82 -15.54
N TYR A 179 -23.25 17.36 -16.22
CA TYR A 179 -24.30 18.19 -16.77
C TYR A 179 -25.60 17.87 -16.07
N ASP A 180 -26.09 18.82 -15.27
CA ASP A 180 -27.35 18.75 -14.54
C ASP A 180 -28.02 20.14 -14.48
N PRO A 181 -28.93 20.45 -15.42
CA PRO A 181 -29.63 21.73 -15.41
C PRO A 181 -30.44 21.99 -14.14
N GLU A 182 -30.90 20.91 -13.49
CA GLU A 182 -31.74 20.92 -12.29
C GLU A 182 -30.96 20.68 -11.00
N LEU A 183 -29.67 21.00 -11.00
CA LEU A 183 -28.85 20.92 -9.78
C LEU A 183 -29.41 21.85 -8.69
N TYR A 184 -29.41 21.38 -7.46
CA TYR A 184 -29.74 22.21 -6.29
C TYR A 184 -28.49 22.93 -5.79
N PHE A 185 -28.56 24.23 -5.59
CA PHE A 185 -27.50 25.05 -5.01
C PHE A 185 -28.07 26.06 -4.01
N ASN A 186 -27.53 26.05 -2.79
CA ASN A 186 -27.89 26.98 -1.72
C ASN A 186 -26.68 27.75 -1.22
N SER A 187 -26.48 28.98 -1.69
CA SER A 187 -25.37 29.83 -1.26
C SER A 187 -25.43 30.21 0.23
N LYS A 188 -26.60 30.13 0.85
CA LYS A 188 -26.87 30.42 2.26
C LYS A 188 -26.95 29.17 3.13
N ALA A 189 -26.49 28.01 2.62
CA ALA A 189 -26.50 26.77 3.39
C ALA A 189 -25.74 26.95 4.71
N MET A 190 -26.33 26.47 5.79
CA MET A 190 -25.74 26.56 7.12
C MET A 190 -24.54 25.61 7.22
N PRO A 191 -23.32 26.09 7.56
CA PRO A 191 -22.20 25.20 7.76
C PRO A 191 -22.41 24.35 9.02
N ILE A 192 -21.86 23.15 9.02
CA ILE A 192 -21.79 22.32 10.22
C ILE A 192 -20.52 22.72 10.99
N TYR A 193 -20.70 23.10 12.25
CA TYR A 193 -19.59 23.55 13.09
C TYR A 193 -18.87 22.39 13.77
N MET A 194 -17.55 22.32 13.61
CA MET A 194 -16.68 21.32 14.23
C MET A 194 -16.04 21.87 15.49
N LYS A 195 -16.08 21.12 16.59
CA LYS A 195 -15.40 21.49 17.84
C LYS A 195 -13.89 21.30 17.73
N GLN A 196 -13.12 22.15 18.36
CA GLN A 196 -11.67 21.98 18.51
C GLN A 196 -11.33 21.41 19.90
N PRO A 197 -10.25 20.60 20.02
CA PRO A 197 -9.45 20.05 18.92
C PRO A 197 -10.20 18.96 18.15
N VAL A 198 -9.92 18.85 16.85
CA VAL A 198 -10.41 17.74 16.02
C VAL A 198 -9.51 16.52 16.31
N SER A 199 -10.12 15.45 16.78
CA SER A 199 -9.44 14.17 16.99
C SER A 199 -9.58 13.25 15.76
N LEU A 200 -8.76 12.22 15.71
CA LEU A 200 -8.91 11.18 14.70
C LEU A 200 -10.32 10.55 14.78
N PRO A 201 -10.96 10.27 13.62
CA PRO A 201 -12.22 9.58 13.59
C PRO A 201 -12.12 8.22 14.29
N SER A 202 -13.04 7.92 15.21
CA SER A 202 -13.13 6.59 15.81
C SER A 202 -13.71 5.59 14.81
N GLU A 203 -13.32 4.33 14.92
CA GLU A 203 -13.97 3.24 14.19
C GLU A 203 -15.47 3.24 14.50
N THR A 204 -16.28 3.43 13.50
CA THR A 204 -17.73 3.45 13.66
C THR A 204 -18.37 2.70 12.51
N THR A 205 -19.09 1.65 12.84
CA THR A 205 -19.99 0.98 11.91
C THR A 205 -21.37 1.64 12.06
N PHE A 206 -22.01 2.03 10.96
CA PHE A 206 -23.39 2.49 11.02
C PHE A 206 -24.31 1.45 10.40
N ILE A 207 -25.51 1.36 10.98
CA ILE A 207 -26.52 0.42 10.52
C ILE A 207 -27.01 0.88 9.15
N LYS A 208 -26.82 0.02 8.15
CA LYS A 208 -27.38 0.20 6.83
C LYS A 208 -28.88 0.08 6.93
N ARG A 209 -29.64 1.11 6.50
CA ARG A 209 -31.08 0.96 6.34
C ARG A 209 -31.32 -0.04 5.21
N THR A 210 -31.81 -1.22 5.55
CA THR A 210 -32.41 -2.12 4.57
C THR A 210 -33.67 -1.41 4.07
N ARG A 211 -33.75 -1.21 2.76
CA ARG A 211 -35.04 -0.83 2.16
C ARG A 211 -36.03 -1.92 2.55
N GLU A 212 -37.10 -1.56 3.29
CA GLU A 212 -38.30 -2.37 3.30
C GLU A 212 -38.90 -2.26 1.91
N THR A 213 -38.62 -3.25 1.09
CA THR A 213 -38.95 -3.20 -0.30
C THR A 213 -40.20 -4.02 -0.56
N ASP A 214 -41.35 -3.37 -0.49
CA ASP A 214 -42.52 -3.78 -1.27
C ASP A 214 -42.40 -3.38 -2.75
N SER A 215 -41.24 -2.87 -3.17
CA SER A 215 -41.03 -2.35 -4.52
C SER A 215 -40.68 -3.47 -5.50
N PRO A 216 -40.91 -3.29 -6.81
CA PRO A 216 -40.55 -4.21 -7.88
C PRO A 216 -39.06 -4.61 -7.90
N LEU A 217 -38.18 -3.83 -7.28
CA LEU A 217 -36.75 -4.10 -7.09
C LEU A 217 -36.44 -5.39 -6.33
N GLN A 218 -37.38 -5.85 -5.46
CA GLN A 218 -37.26 -7.16 -4.80
C GLN A 218 -37.25 -8.35 -5.76
N ARG A 219 -37.69 -8.15 -6.99
CA ARG A 219 -37.81 -9.16 -8.01
C ARG A 219 -36.64 -9.16 -8.98
N MET A 220 -35.73 -8.21 -8.83
CA MET A 220 -34.53 -8.20 -9.65
C MET A 220 -33.60 -9.34 -9.28
N ALA A 221 -32.88 -9.85 -10.26
CA ALA A 221 -31.91 -10.89 -10.02
C ALA A 221 -30.83 -10.40 -9.04
N PRO A 222 -30.31 -11.28 -8.16
CA PRO A 222 -29.19 -10.96 -7.31
C PRO A 222 -28.03 -10.41 -8.14
N GLY A 223 -27.36 -9.36 -7.65
CA GLY A 223 -26.28 -8.73 -8.38
C GLY A 223 -26.69 -7.84 -9.55
N TYR A 224 -27.98 -7.53 -9.69
CA TYR A 224 -28.50 -6.63 -10.71
C TYR A 224 -27.74 -5.30 -10.83
N GLU A 225 -27.24 -4.76 -9.73
CA GLU A 225 -26.44 -3.53 -9.69
C GLU A 225 -25.01 -3.72 -10.23
N ASN A 226 -24.58 -4.96 -10.40
CA ASN A 226 -23.30 -5.29 -10.97
C ASN A 226 -23.41 -5.57 -12.48
N TYR A 227 -22.71 -4.81 -13.28
CA TYR A 227 -22.70 -4.97 -14.73
C TYR A 227 -22.21 -6.35 -15.19
N GLU A 228 -21.24 -6.95 -14.50
CA GLU A 228 -20.76 -8.32 -14.82
C GLU A 228 -21.89 -9.34 -14.64
N ALA A 229 -22.67 -9.19 -13.56
CA ALA A 229 -23.83 -10.04 -13.31
C ALA A 229 -24.91 -9.89 -14.38
N LEU A 230 -25.20 -8.65 -14.81
CA LEU A 230 -26.13 -8.42 -15.91
C LEU A 230 -25.64 -9.04 -17.22
N SER A 231 -24.34 -9.00 -17.51
CA SER A 231 -23.75 -9.63 -18.69
C SER A 231 -24.00 -11.13 -18.71
N VAL A 232 -23.76 -11.80 -17.58
CA VAL A 232 -23.96 -13.25 -17.44
C VAL A 232 -25.45 -13.59 -17.57
N LEU A 233 -26.34 -12.82 -16.92
CA LEU A 233 -27.77 -13.01 -17.02
C LEU A 233 -28.29 -12.85 -18.45
N PHE A 234 -27.85 -11.81 -19.14
CA PHE A 234 -28.23 -11.55 -20.52
C PHE A 234 -27.71 -12.67 -21.45
N SER A 235 -26.45 -13.06 -21.32
CA SER A 235 -25.87 -14.15 -22.11
C SER A 235 -26.59 -15.46 -21.90
N ALA A 236 -26.95 -15.79 -20.67
CA ALA A 236 -27.75 -16.99 -20.36
C ALA A 236 -29.17 -16.92 -20.96
N ALA A 237 -29.81 -15.72 -20.91
CA ALA A 237 -31.14 -15.50 -21.52
C ALA A 237 -31.05 -15.63 -23.05
N PHE A 238 -29.99 -15.10 -23.66
CA PHE A 238 -29.75 -15.16 -25.10
C PHE A 238 -29.52 -16.58 -25.59
N ASN A 239 -28.66 -17.36 -24.91
CA ASN A 239 -28.42 -18.75 -25.25
C ASN A 239 -29.70 -19.59 -25.16
N ARG A 240 -30.52 -19.38 -24.13
CA ARG A 240 -31.82 -20.07 -24.03
C ARG A 240 -32.81 -19.66 -25.10
N ALA A 241 -32.84 -18.41 -25.52
CA ALA A 241 -33.68 -17.96 -26.62
C ALA A 241 -33.27 -18.67 -27.94
N LEU A 242 -31.98 -18.84 -28.17
CA LEU A 242 -31.46 -19.60 -29.31
C LEU A 242 -31.80 -21.11 -29.22
N GLU A 243 -31.70 -21.70 -28.05
CA GLU A 243 -32.06 -23.12 -27.83
C GLU A 243 -33.55 -23.39 -28.04
N GLU A 244 -34.43 -22.47 -27.60
CA GLU A 244 -35.88 -22.59 -27.81
C GLU A 244 -36.30 -22.45 -29.29
N LEU A 245 -35.49 -21.71 -30.05
CA LEU A 245 -35.68 -21.50 -31.49
C LEU A 245 -34.77 -22.44 -32.30
N ASP A 246 -34.92 -23.73 -32.06
CA ASP A 246 -34.09 -24.73 -32.73
C ASP A 246 -34.09 -24.56 -34.25
N GLY A 247 -32.87 -24.25 -34.80
CA GLY A 247 -32.67 -23.98 -36.22
C GLY A 247 -32.62 -22.50 -36.62
N TYR A 248 -32.67 -21.51 -35.69
CA TYR A 248 -32.47 -20.11 -36.01
C TYR A 248 -31.07 -19.85 -36.59
N ARG A 249 -31.03 -19.18 -37.73
CA ARG A 249 -29.77 -18.82 -38.43
C ARG A 249 -29.66 -17.29 -38.57
N GLU A 250 -28.42 -16.83 -38.67
CA GLU A 250 -28.14 -15.42 -38.97
C GLU A 250 -28.70 -15.08 -40.34
N GLY A 251 -29.66 -14.14 -40.38
CA GLY A 251 -30.41 -13.75 -41.60
C GLY A 251 -31.88 -14.15 -41.60
N ASP A 252 -32.32 -14.96 -40.61
CA ASP A 252 -33.76 -15.23 -40.42
C ASP A 252 -34.46 -13.97 -39.81
N ASP A 253 -35.81 -14.02 -39.80
CA ASP A 253 -36.58 -12.96 -39.13
C ASP A 253 -36.17 -12.79 -37.69
N LEU A 254 -35.72 -11.62 -37.32
CA LEU A 254 -35.20 -11.31 -35.98
C LEU A 254 -36.33 -11.25 -34.92
N GLN A 255 -37.56 -10.99 -35.32
CA GLN A 255 -38.65 -10.74 -34.37
C GLN A 255 -38.97 -11.91 -33.42
N PRO A 256 -39.02 -13.18 -33.87
CA PRO A 256 -39.22 -14.32 -32.96
C PRO A 256 -38.12 -14.44 -31.88
N LEU A 257 -36.86 -14.21 -32.28
CA LEU A 257 -35.74 -14.24 -31.35
C LEU A 257 -35.82 -13.12 -30.34
N LEU A 258 -36.17 -11.89 -30.77
CA LEU A 258 -36.34 -10.76 -29.87
C LEU A 258 -37.46 -10.97 -28.84
N VAL A 259 -38.57 -11.58 -29.24
CA VAL A 259 -39.69 -11.91 -28.34
C VAL A 259 -39.21 -12.92 -27.30
N CYS A 260 -38.61 -14.04 -27.71
CA CYS A 260 -38.11 -15.06 -26.84
C CYS A 260 -37.03 -14.55 -25.87
N LEU A 261 -36.06 -13.79 -26.40
CA LEU A 261 -35.02 -13.14 -25.62
C LEU A 261 -35.61 -12.18 -24.57
N ALA A 262 -36.56 -11.32 -24.97
CA ALA A 262 -37.19 -10.37 -24.05
C ALA A 262 -37.97 -11.07 -22.94
N GLU A 263 -38.63 -12.20 -23.24
CA GLU A 263 -39.28 -13.02 -22.23
C GLU A 263 -38.31 -13.64 -21.23
N HIS A 264 -37.18 -14.18 -21.70
CA HIS A 264 -36.14 -14.71 -20.83
C HIS A 264 -35.48 -13.65 -19.98
N CYS A 265 -35.18 -12.48 -20.55
CA CYS A 265 -34.67 -11.33 -19.81
C CYS A 265 -35.64 -10.85 -18.74
N PHE A 266 -36.95 -10.76 -19.08
CA PHE A 266 -38.00 -10.40 -18.12
C PHE A 266 -38.08 -11.40 -16.96
N ARG A 267 -38.06 -12.71 -17.27
CA ARG A 267 -38.11 -13.79 -16.26
C ARG A 267 -36.84 -13.79 -15.39
N ALA A 268 -35.68 -13.44 -15.96
CA ALA A 268 -34.41 -13.34 -15.25
C ALA A 268 -34.34 -12.09 -14.36
N GLY A 269 -35.25 -11.11 -14.52
CA GLY A 269 -35.25 -9.86 -13.75
C GLY A 269 -34.31 -8.79 -14.31
N ILE A 270 -33.95 -8.86 -15.59
CA ILE A 270 -33.20 -7.79 -16.26
C ILE A 270 -34.18 -6.65 -16.60
N PRO A 271 -33.86 -5.38 -16.28
CA PRO A 271 -34.73 -4.24 -16.63
C PRO A 271 -34.91 -4.07 -18.13
N GLU A 272 -36.03 -3.44 -18.52
CA GLU A 272 -36.40 -3.13 -19.92
C GLU A 272 -35.26 -2.38 -20.63
N GLU A 273 -34.76 -1.30 -20.02
CA GLU A 273 -33.70 -0.45 -20.62
C GLU A 273 -32.39 -1.22 -20.81
N ASP A 274 -32.01 -2.06 -19.86
CA ASP A 274 -30.82 -2.87 -19.95
C ASP A 274 -30.96 -3.98 -21.00
N THR A 275 -32.13 -4.62 -21.09
CA THR A 275 -32.42 -5.61 -22.15
C THR A 275 -32.30 -4.95 -23.53
N VAL A 276 -32.92 -3.79 -23.74
CA VAL A 276 -32.79 -3.05 -24.99
C VAL A 276 -31.34 -2.69 -25.28
N ARG A 277 -30.62 -2.20 -24.29
CA ARG A 277 -29.20 -1.81 -24.43
C ARG A 277 -28.31 -2.98 -24.87
N TRP A 278 -28.42 -4.12 -24.17
CA TRP A 278 -27.60 -5.31 -24.45
C TRP A 278 -27.96 -5.93 -25.79
N THR A 279 -29.24 -5.98 -26.12
CA THR A 279 -29.71 -6.49 -27.43
C THR A 279 -29.16 -5.61 -28.57
N LYS A 280 -29.23 -4.30 -28.45
CA LYS A 280 -28.63 -3.37 -29.42
C LYS A 280 -27.12 -3.50 -29.55
N ALA A 281 -26.41 -3.76 -28.44
CA ALA A 281 -24.96 -4.01 -28.49
C ALA A 281 -24.61 -5.27 -29.27
N HIS A 282 -25.51 -6.26 -29.26
CA HIS A 282 -25.36 -7.51 -29.98
C HIS A 282 -25.69 -7.37 -31.47
N TYR A 283 -26.78 -6.64 -31.79
CA TYR A 283 -27.24 -6.36 -33.16
C TYR A 283 -26.93 -4.91 -33.53
N ARG A 284 -25.85 -4.71 -34.29
CA ARG A 284 -25.29 -3.36 -34.59
C ARG A 284 -25.96 -2.62 -35.74
N LEU A 285 -27.05 -3.13 -36.31
CA LEU A 285 -27.70 -2.54 -37.45
C LEU A 285 -28.71 -1.43 -37.02
N PRO A 286 -28.57 -0.20 -37.50
CA PRO A 286 -29.50 0.90 -37.16
C PRO A 286 -30.97 0.63 -37.48
N SER A 287 -31.23 -0.19 -38.50
CA SER A 287 -32.60 -0.60 -38.93
C SER A 287 -33.34 -1.37 -37.86
N ASP A 288 -32.63 -2.09 -36.99
CA ASP A 288 -33.24 -3.01 -36.01
C ASP A 288 -33.48 -2.33 -34.68
N GLU A 289 -33.01 -1.12 -34.49
CA GLU A 289 -33.13 -0.38 -33.21
C GLU A 289 -34.59 -0.16 -32.79
N LEU A 290 -35.44 0.25 -33.72
CA LEU A 290 -36.86 0.48 -33.46
C LEU A 290 -37.57 -0.84 -33.17
N LEU A 291 -37.28 -1.90 -33.93
CA LEU A 291 -37.84 -3.22 -33.76
C LEU A 291 -37.47 -3.80 -32.38
N ILE A 292 -36.20 -3.71 -31.99
CA ILE A 292 -35.73 -4.16 -30.68
C ILE A 292 -36.47 -3.42 -29.56
N ARG A 293 -36.55 -2.10 -29.62
CA ARG A 293 -37.20 -1.29 -28.60
C ARG A 293 -38.69 -1.61 -28.45
N GLU A 294 -39.41 -1.63 -29.55
CA GLU A 294 -40.85 -1.89 -29.54
C GLU A 294 -41.18 -3.34 -29.13
N THR A 295 -40.40 -4.32 -29.56
CA THR A 295 -40.59 -5.71 -29.16
C THR A 295 -40.37 -5.91 -27.66
N VAL A 296 -39.22 -5.46 -27.14
CA VAL A 296 -38.88 -5.58 -25.71
C VAL A 296 -39.96 -4.87 -24.87
N LYS A 297 -40.35 -3.65 -25.24
CA LYS A 297 -41.38 -2.89 -24.55
C LYS A 297 -42.74 -3.61 -24.54
N SER A 298 -43.13 -4.20 -25.65
CA SER A 298 -44.38 -4.96 -25.80
C SER A 298 -44.40 -6.17 -24.88
N VAL A 299 -43.28 -6.96 -24.84
CA VAL A 299 -43.15 -8.13 -23.98
C VAL A 299 -43.17 -7.72 -22.51
N TYR A 300 -42.44 -6.69 -22.11
CA TYR A 300 -42.37 -6.24 -20.71
C TYR A 300 -43.71 -5.70 -20.19
N ARG A 301 -44.53 -5.13 -21.06
CA ARG A 301 -45.88 -4.68 -20.70
C ARG A 301 -46.90 -5.80 -20.57
N SER A 302 -46.78 -6.84 -21.39
CA SER A 302 -47.74 -7.96 -21.41
C SER A 302 -47.39 -9.09 -20.45
N ALA A 303 -46.09 -9.27 -20.14
CA ALA A 303 -45.59 -10.37 -19.30
C ALA A 303 -45.91 -10.13 -17.81
N LYS A 304 -46.14 -11.23 -17.08
CA LYS A 304 -46.37 -11.22 -15.63
C LYS A 304 -45.28 -12.04 -14.94
N GLY A 305 -44.81 -11.54 -13.77
CA GLY A 305 -43.85 -12.29 -12.95
C GLY A 305 -42.42 -11.93 -13.26
N PHE A 306 -42.09 -10.66 -13.36
CA PHE A 306 -40.73 -10.17 -13.52
C PHE A 306 -39.81 -10.78 -12.47
N GLY A 307 -38.68 -11.33 -12.89
CA GLY A 307 -37.67 -11.97 -12.04
C GLY A 307 -38.08 -13.29 -11.37
N LYS A 308 -39.23 -13.88 -11.73
CA LYS A 308 -39.75 -15.10 -11.07
C LYS A 308 -39.11 -16.40 -11.52
N LYS A 309 -38.51 -16.46 -12.71
CA LYS A 309 -37.84 -17.65 -13.25
C LYS A 309 -36.52 -17.24 -13.87
N SER A 310 -35.45 -17.39 -13.12
CA SER A 310 -34.10 -17.23 -13.67
C SER A 310 -33.77 -18.36 -14.62
N SER A 311 -33.10 -18.05 -15.73
CA SER A 311 -32.48 -19.04 -16.64
C SER A 311 -31.19 -19.63 -16.06
N LEU A 312 -30.71 -19.13 -14.95
CA LEU A 312 -29.46 -19.57 -14.29
C LEU A 312 -29.72 -20.84 -13.46
N THR A 313 -28.72 -21.68 -13.37
CA THR A 313 -28.73 -22.81 -12.42
C THR A 313 -28.65 -22.28 -10.97
N ALA A 314 -29.01 -23.15 -10.01
CA ALA A 314 -28.91 -22.78 -8.59
C ALA A 314 -27.49 -22.42 -8.17
N GLU A 315 -26.49 -23.08 -8.75
CA GLU A 315 -25.07 -22.85 -8.49
C GLU A 315 -24.62 -21.49 -9.06
N GLN A 316 -25.08 -21.14 -10.27
CA GLN A 316 -24.79 -19.83 -10.86
C GLN A 316 -25.42 -18.68 -10.05
N LEU A 317 -26.68 -18.84 -9.65
CA LEU A 317 -27.34 -17.87 -8.78
C LEU A 317 -26.63 -17.72 -7.44
N PHE A 318 -26.20 -18.84 -6.85
CA PHE A 318 -25.45 -18.83 -5.60
C PHE A 318 -24.11 -18.09 -5.77
N ALA A 319 -23.35 -18.40 -6.84
CA ALA A 319 -22.08 -17.73 -7.10
C ALA A 319 -22.24 -16.21 -7.26
N MET A 320 -23.30 -15.75 -7.96
CA MET A 320 -23.62 -14.36 -8.12
C MET A 320 -24.04 -13.67 -6.81
N GLN A 321 -24.86 -14.35 -6.00
CA GLN A 321 -25.26 -13.85 -4.68
C GLN A 321 -24.06 -13.70 -3.76
N MET A 322 -23.14 -14.67 -3.79
CA MET A 322 -21.89 -14.65 -3.03
C MET A 322 -21.01 -13.47 -3.46
N ASP A 323 -20.76 -13.31 -4.76
CA ASP A 323 -19.93 -12.22 -5.30
C ASP A 323 -20.52 -10.85 -4.97
N GLU A 324 -21.82 -10.68 -5.15
CA GLU A 324 -22.54 -9.45 -4.78
C GLU A 324 -22.41 -9.13 -3.28
N PHE A 325 -22.69 -10.13 -2.42
CA PHE A 325 -22.57 -9.97 -0.97
C PHE A 325 -21.15 -9.57 -0.57
N MET A 326 -20.14 -10.27 -1.09
CA MET A 326 -18.74 -10.03 -0.77
C MET A 326 -18.29 -8.63 -1.22
N LYS A 327 -18.57 -8.25 -2.47
CA LYS A 327 -18.19 -6.94 -3.03
C LYS A 327 -18.94 -5.78 -2.38
N ARG A 328 -20.22 -5.96 -2.05
CA ARG A 328 -21.06 -4.90 -1.44
C ARG A 328 -20.65 -4.62 0.00
N ARG A 329 -20.33 -5.66 0.78
CA ARG A 329 -20.10 -5.52 2.20
C ARG A 329 -18.61 -5.33 2.56
N TYR A 330 -17.73 -5.95 1.80
CA TYR A 330 -16.30 -5.98 2.08
C TYR A 330 -15.48 -5.47 0.89
N GLU A 331 -14.29 -5.05 1.22
CA GLU A 331 -13.22 -4.81 0.26
C GLU A 331 -12.05 -5.68 0.66
N PHE A 332 -11.58 -6.51 -0.26
CA PHE A 332 -10.48 -7.45 -0.04
C PHE A 332 -9.27 -7.07 -0.88
N ARG A 333 -8.11 -7.48 -0.42
CA ARG A 333 -6.87 -7.45 -1.19
C ARG A 333 -5.92 -8.54 -0.73
N TYR A 334 -5.17 -9.12 -1.63
CA TYR A 334 -4.12 -10.09 -1.31
C TYR A 334 -2.79 -9.36 -1.18
N ASN A 335 -2.23 -9.32 0.04
CA ASN A 335 -0.96 -8.67 0.33
C ASN A 335 0.20 -9.61 0.01
N THR A 336 1.01 -9.25 -0.99
CA THR A 336 2.11 -10.09 -1.49
C THR A 336 3.27 -10.25 -0.52
N LEU A 337 3.48 -9.31 0.41
CA LEU A 337 4.55 -9.38 1.42
C LEU A 337 4.16 -10.27 2.60
N THR A 338 2.95 -10.10 3.14
CA THR A 338 2.47 -10.94 4.24
C THR A 338 1.92 -12.27 3.75
N THR A 339 1.55 -12.36 2.46
CA THR A 339 0.88 -13.52 1.84
C THR A 339 -0.47 -13.83 2.47
N GLU A 340 -1.13 -12.80 2.95
CA GLU A 340 -2.42 -12.88 3.62
C GLU A 340 -3.45 -12.07 2.83
N VAL A 341 -4.69 -12.53 2.85
CA VAL A 341 -5.80 -11.71 2.39
C VAL A 341 -6.15 -10.73 3.50
N GLU A 342 -6.21 -9.46 3.14
CA GLU A 342 -6.65 -8.38 4.01
C GLU A 342 -8.03 -7.89 3.59
N TYR A 343 -8.80 -7.43 4.55
CA TYR A 343 -10.14 -6.92 4.32
C TYR A 343 -10.42 -5.63 5.09
N ARG A 344 -11.41 -4.88 4.62
CA ARG A 344 -12.12 -3.84 5.37
C ARG A 344 -13.61 -3.89 5.06
N GLU A 345 -14.44 -3.45 6.00
CA GLU A 345 -15.87 -3.34 5.79
C GLU A 345 -16.22 -2.02 5.12
N ARG A 346 -17.00 -2.06 4.03
CA ARG A 346 -17.40 -0.84 3.29
C ARG A 346 -18.34 0.07 4.09
N ASN A 347 -19.10 -0.52 5.01
CA ASN A 347 -20.07 0.21 5.86
C ASN A 347 -19.47 0.61 7.21
N SER A 348 -18.15 0.75 7.30
CA SER A 348 -17.43 1.15 8.50
C SER A 348 -16.55 2.36 8.22
N PHE A 349 -16.36 3.21 9.26
CA PHE A 349 -15.34 4.26 9.21
C PHE A 349 -13.93 3.76 9.53
N ASN A 350 -13.74 2.45 9.66
CA ASN A 350 -12.44 1.83 9.72
C ASN A 350 -11.90 1.64 8.29
N PHE A 351 -11.03 2.54 7.86
CA PHE A 351 -10.43 2.51 6.53
C PHE A 351 -9.17 1.64 6.43
N TYR A 352 -8.73 1.08 7.56
CA TYR A 352 -7.54 0.23 7.59
C TYR A 352 -7.89 -1.20 7.21
N PHE A 353 -7.07 -1.77 6.33
CA PHE A 353 -7.13 -3.19 6.03
C PHE A 353 -6.57 -4.02 7.18
N ARG A 354 -7.24 -5.14 7.48
CA ARG A 354 -6.87 -6.09 8.52
C ARG A 354 -6.78 -7.50 7.93
N PRO A 355 -5.87 -8.36 8.41
CA PRO A 355 -5.81 -9.74 7.94
C PRO A 355 -7.13 -10.48 8.18
N VAL A 356 -7.49 -11.37 7.25
CA VAL A 356 -8.61 -12.28 7.40
C VAL A 356 -8.17 -13.47 8.24
N ASP A 357 -8.55 -13.49 9.51
CA ASP A 357 -8.32 -14.61 10.41
C ASP A 357 -9.53 -15.56 10.48
N LYS A 358 -9.44 -16.64 11.23
CA LYS A 358 -10.52 -17.62 11.41
C LYS A 358 -11.81 -17.01 11.98
N ARG A 359 -11.67 -16.02 12.86
CA ARG A 359 -12.81 -15.34 13.46
C ARG A 359 -13.53 -14.46 12.44
N VAL A 360 -12.77 -13.79 11.58
CA VAL A 360 -13.30 -12.98 10.49
C VAL A 360 -14.02 -13.86 9.46
N LEU A 361 -13.43 -15.02 9.08
CA LEU A 361 -14.09 -15.99 8.21
C LEU A 361 -15.46 -16.41 8.75
N ALA A 362 -15.53 -16.79 10.02
CA ALA A 362 -16.78 -17.15 10.67
C ALA A 362 -17.77 -15.97 10.69
N SER A 363 -17.29 -14.76 10.92
CA SER A 363 -18.13 -13.55 10.92
C SER A 363 -18.70 -13.26 9.52
N ILE A 364 -17.90 -13.41 8.47
CA ILE A 364 -18.34 -13.24 7.08
C ILE A 364 -19.44 -14.26 6.76
N THR A 365 -19.23 -15.53 7.11
CA THR A 365 -20.23 -16.62 6.92
C THR A 365 -21.53 -16.30 7.66
N MET A 366 -21.46 -15.90 8.94
CA MET A 366 -22.64 -15.56 9.71
C MET A 366 -23.39 -14.36 9.13
N ASN A 367 -22.66 -13.31 8.71
CA ASN A 367 -23.26 -12.14 8.08
C ASN A 367 -23.95 -12.48 6.77
N ALA A 368 -23.39 -13.40 5.97
CA ALA A 368 -24.03 -13.89 4.76
C ALA A 368 -25.33 -14.64 5.05
N MET A 369 -25.33 -15.48 6.08
CA MET A 369 -26.54 -16.21 6.52
C MET A 369 -27.64 -15.24 7.00
N TYR A 370 -27.31 -14.20 7.75
CA TYR A 370 -28.26 -13.16 8.16
C TYR A 370 -28.89 -12.42 6.98
N GLU A 371 -28.15 -12.27 5.88
CA GLU A 371 -28.65 -11.66 4.66
C GLU A 371 -29.30 -12.68 3.68
N GLY A 372 -29.48 -13.95 4.11
CA GLY A 372 -30.14 -14.99 3.33
C GLY A 372 -29.25 -15.69 2.30
N VAL A 373 -27.96 -15.39 2.26
CA VAL A 373 -26.98 -16.08 1.41
C VAL A 373 -26.45 -17.33 2.15
N LYS A 374 -26.78 -18.53 1.64
CA LYS A 374 -26.41 -19.81 2.26
C LYS A 374 -24.97 -20.19 1.97
N MET A 375 -24.05 -19.41 2.48
CA MET A 375 -22.61 -19.53 2.27
C MET A 375 -21.96 -20.25 3.47
N TRP A 376 -20.96 -21.11 3.20
CA TRP A 376 -20.16 -21.82 4.19
C TRP A 376 -18.72 -21.30 4.19
N ASP A 377 -17.97 -21.55 5.26
CA ASP A 377 -16.56 -21.14 5.38
C ASP A 377 -15.72 -21.55 4.17
N ARG A 378 -15.94 -22.75 3.61
CA ARG A 378 -15.26 -23.23 2.40
C ARG A 378 -15.53 -22.36 1.16
N ASP A 379 -16.72 -21.76 1.07
CA ASP A 379 -17.11 -20.92 -0.06
C ASP A 379 -16.45 -19.54 0.09
N VAL A 380 -16.38 -19.03 1.32
CA VAL A 380 -15.61 -17.82 1.65
C VAL A 380 -14.13 -18.01 1.30
N ILE A 381 -13.52 -19.12 1.75
CA ILE A 381 -12.12 -19.44 1.45
C ILE A 381 -11.90 -19.51 -0.07
N ARG A 382 -12.78 -20.21 -0.81
CA ARG A 382 -12.68 -20.29 -2.27
C ARG A 382 -12.75 -18.94 -2.95
N TYR A 383 -13.60 -18.03 -2.46
CA TYR A 383 -13.67 -16.66 -2.97
C TYR A 383 -12.38 -15.90 -2.67
N LEU A 384 -11.85 -16.01 -1.44
CA LEU A 384 -10.64 -15.31 -1.02
C LEU A 384 -9.37 -15.81 -1.73
N ASP A 385 -9.35 -17.09 -2.14
CA ASP A 385 -8.25 -17.70 -2.89
C ASP A 385 -8.37 -17.48 -4.42
N SER A 386 -9.43 -16.82 -4.88
CA SER A 386 -9.67 -16.56 -6.30
C SER A 386 -9.13 -15.19 -6.75
N ASP A 387 -9.14 -14.98 -8.07
CA ASP A 387 -8.78 -13.71 -8.72
C ASP A 387 -9.80 -12.58 -8.51
N HIS A 388 -10.93 -12.85 -7.84
CA HIS A 388 -11.85 -11.83 -7.34
C HIS A 388 -11.22 -10.94 -6.28
N VAL A 389 -10.15 -11.41 -5.62
CA VAL A 389 -9.37 -10.63 -4.65
C VAL A 389 -8.16 -10.00 -5.35
N PRO A 390 -8.13 -8.68 -5.52
CA PRO A 390 -7.03 -8.02 -6.22
C PRO A 390 -5.72 -8.17 -5.47
N VAL A 391 -4.64 -8.33 -6.22
CA VAL A 391 -3.29 -8.39 -5.69
C VAL A 391 -2.85 -6.98 -5.26
N TYR A 392 -2.34 -6.88 -4.06
CA TYR A 392 -1.80 -5.65 -3.48
C TYR A 392 -0.32 -5.80 -3.14
N GLN A 393 0.51 -4.98 -3.78
CA GLN A 393 1.93 -4.91 -3.47
C GLN A 393 2.20 -3.58 -2.73
N PRO A 394 2.43 -3.60 -1.42
CA PRO A 394 2.50 -2.40 -0.59
C PRO A 394 3.58 -1.41 -1.03
N VAL A 395 4.74 -1.92 -1.38
CA VAL A 395 5.89 -1.09 -1.78
C VAL A 395 5.65 -0.44 -3.12
N GLU A 396 5.19 -1.19 -4.12
CA GLU A 396 4.88 -0.65 -5.45
C GLU A 396 3.77 0.39 -5.36
N ASN A 397 2.74 0.10 -4.55
CA ASN A 397 1.66 1.05 -4.31
C ASN A 397 2.18 2.35 -3.67
N PHE A 398 3.05 2.26 -2.67
CA PHE A 398 3.66 3.43 -2.04
C PHE A 398 4.52 4.23 -3.03
N LEU A 399 5.43 3.56 -3.73
CA LEU A 399 6.35 4.21 -4.65
C LEU A 399 5.65 4.82 -5.88
N TYR A 400 4.54 4.22 -6.33
CA TYR A 400 3.76 4.71 -7.47
C TYR A 400 3.06 6.05 -7.19
N HIS A 401 2.68 6.30 -5.95
CA HIS A 401 1.94 7.50 -5.56
C HIS A 401 2.84 8.66 -5.11
N LEU A 402 4.17 8.48 -5.14
CA LEU A 402 5.09 9.54 -4.75
C LEU A 402 5.02 10.74 -5.71
N PRO A 403 5.14 11.97 -5.19
CA PRO A 403 5.25 13.16 -6.00
C PRO A 403 6.62 13.24 -6.68
N HIS A 404 6.80 14.19 -7.60
CA HIS A 404 8.12 14.51 -8.11
C HIS A 404 9.00 15.10 -6.99
N TRP A 405 10.29 14.75 -7.00
CA TRP A 405 11.25 15.29 -6.06
C TRP A 405 11.41 16.80 -6.23
N ASP A 406 11.45 17.54 -5.14
CA ASP A 406 11.56 19.00 -5.09
C ASP A 406 13.02 19.52 -5.13
N GLY A 407 14.01 18.64 -5.30
CA GLY A 407 15.43 18.96 -5.38
C GLY A 407 16.17 19.10 -4.05
N LYS A 408 15.49 18.97 -2.88
CA LYS A 408 16.15 19.06 -1.56
C LYS A 408 16.72 17.71 -1.14
N ASP A 409 17.94 17.73 -0.61
CA ASP A 409 18.61 16.51 -0.15
C ASP A 409 18.17 16.10 1.27
N ARG A 410 17.05 15.35 1.35
CA ARG A 410 16.51 14.84 2.61
C ARG A 410 17.22 13.61 3.11
N ILE A 411 17.87 12.86 2.22
CA ILE A 411 18.67 11.69 2.64
C ILE A 411 19.86 12.16 3.45
N LEU A 412 20.55 13.22 3.00
CA LEU A 412 21.64 13.83 3.73
C LEU A 412 21.15 14.46 5.04
N GLU A 413 20.02 15.15 5.01
CA GLU A 413 19.40 15.72 6.21
C GLU A 413 19.10 14.63 7.24
N LEU A 414 18.55 13.51 6.80
CA LEU A 414 18.24 12.36 7.66
C LEU A 414 19.51 11.73 8.24
N ALA A 415 20.56 11.55 7.44
CA ALA A 415 21.86 11.06 7.91
C ALA A 415 22.45 11.96 9.01
N ASN A 416 22.38 13.29 8.83
CA ASN A 416 22.92 14.28 9.75
C ASN A 416 22.13 14.41 11.07
N ARG A 417 20.99 13.73 11.22
CA ARG A 417 20.30 13.60 12.51
C ARG A 417 21.03 12.69 13.48
N VAL A 418 21.92 11.84 12.99
CA VAL A 418 22.74 10.94 13.80
C VAL A 418 24.06 11.61 14.12
N PRO A 419 24.27 12.10 15.37
CA PRO A 419 25.51 12.80 15.75
C PRO A 419 26.64 11.78 15.90
N CYS A 420 27.66 11.88 15.05
CA CYS A 420 28.88 11.06 15.10
C CYS A 420 30.05 11.85 14.51
N ASP A 421 31.28 11.47 14.88
CA ASP A 421 32.50 12.11 14.40
C ASP A 421 33.04 11.49 13.11
N ASN A 422 32.37 10.48 12.57
CA ASN A 422 32.78 9.82 11.35
C ASN A 422 32.41 10.62 10.10
N PRO A 423 33.38 11.21 9.36
CA PRO A 423 33.10 12.03 8.18
C PRO A 423 32.51 11.23 7.01
N HIS A 424 32.67 9.90 7.02
CA HIS A 424 32.16 9.02 5.97
C HIS A 424 30.73 8.54 6.24
N TRP A 425 30.13 8.87 7.41
CA TRP A 425 28.79 8.40 7.76
C TRP A 425 27.74 8.82 6.74
N ALA A 426 27.60 10.09 6.46
CA ALA A 426 26.52 10.58 5.62
C ALA A 426 26.57 10.06 4.15
N PRO A 427 27.75 10.05 3.48
CA PRO A 427 27.89 9.42 2.16
C PRO A 427 27.57 7.92 2.16
N LEU A 428 28.05 7.17 3.16
CA LEU A 428 27.79 5.72 3.26
C LEU A 428 26.32 5.43 3.58
N PHE A 429 25.71 6.23 4.46
CA PHE A 429 24.27 6.13 4.75
C PHE A 429 23.42 6.41 3.51
N ARG A 430 23.74 7.45 2.74
CA ARG A 430 23.08 7.74 1.46
C ARG A 430 23.15 6.54 0.52
N ARG A 431 24.32 5.93 0.37
CA ARG A 431 24.53 4.75 -0.46
C ARG A 431 23.68 3.57 0.00
N TRP A 432 23.68 3.30 1.30
CA TRP A 432 22.87 2.26 1.91
C TRP A 432 21.36 2.51 1.72
N PHE A 433 20.91 3.75 1.90
CA PHE A 433 19.49 4.11 1.75
C PHE A 433 19.03 3.94 0.30
N LEU A 434 19.82 4.39 -0.66
CA LEU A 434 19.54 4.17 -2.09
C LEU A 434 19.50 2.68 -2.42
N ASN A 435 20.42 1.90 -1.86
CA ASN A 435 20.43 0.45 -2.06
C ASN A 435 19.17 -0.21 -1.47
N MET A 436 18.70 0.23 -0.32
CA MET A 436 17.44 -0.25 0.25
C MET A 436 16.26 -0.01 -0.71
N VAL A 437 16.13 1.17 -1.27
CA VAL A 437 15.07 1.49 -2.24
C VAL A 437 15.27 0.75 -3.56
N ALA A 438 16.50 0.56 -4.02
CA ALA A 438 16.81 -0.23 -5.20
C ALA A 438 16.39 -1.70 -5.04
N HIS A 439 16.55 -2.29 -3.84
CA HIS A 439 16.01 -3.60 -3.50
C HIS A 439 14.49 -3.64 -3.64
N TRP A 440 13.80 -2.63 -3.14
CA TRP A 440 12.35 -2.53 -3.26
C TRP A 440 11.89 -2.46 -4.72
N ARG A 441 12.70 -1.89 -5.59
CA ARG A 441 12.47 -1.79 -7.04
C ARG A 441 12.88 -3.04 -7.83
N GLY A 442 13.56 -4.02 -7.19
CA GLY A 442 14.09 -5.20 -7.85
C GLY A 442 15.31 -4.96 -8.73
N MET A 443 16.09 -3.94 -8.40
CA MET A 443 17.33 -3.60 -9.10
C MET A 443 18.53 -4.40 -8.57
N ASP A 444 18.34 -5.23 -7.57
CA ASP A 444 19.34 -5.96 -6.78
C ASP A 444 19.91 -7.22 -7.42
N LYS A 445 19.58 -7.50 -8.68
CA LYS A 445 20.09 -8.69 -9.39
C LYS A 445 21.62 -8.76 -9.49
N LYS A 446 22.29 -7.61 -9.49
CA LYS A 446 23.74 -7.50 -9.58
C LYS A 446 24.41 -7.14 -8.26
N HIS A 447 23.77 -6.31 -7.44
CA HIS A 447 24.36 -5.70 -6.26
C HIS A 447 23.39 -5.78 -5.08
N ALA A 448 23.43 -6.90 -4.37
CA ALA A 448 22.60 -7.06 -3.16
C ALA A 448 22.99 -6.05 -2.08
N ASN A 449 22.01 -5.55 -1.28
CA ASN A 449 22.29 -4.72 -0.12
C ASN A 449 22.87 -5.59 1.01
N SER A 450 24.15 -5.89 0.90
CA SER A 450 24.88 -6.73 1.85
C SER A 450 25.46 -5.94 3.03
N THR A 451 25.28 -4.63 3.05
CA THR A 451 25.81 -3.71 4.06
C THR A 451 24.71 -3.27 5.01
N SER A 452 25.03 -3.08 6.27
CA SER A 452 24.12 -2.69 7.34
C SER A 452 24.72 -1.54 8.16
N PRO A 453 24.05 -0.40 8.35
CA PRO A 453 24.45 0.55 9.37
C PRO A 453 24.44 -0.08 10.76
N LEU A 454 25.43 0.27 11.59
CA LEU A 454 25.57 -0.21 12.96
C LEU A 454 25.75 1.01 13.87
N LEU A 455 24.69 1.36 14.56
CA LEU A 455 24.63 2.52 15.45
C LEU A 455 25.03 2.12 16.86
N ILE A 456 26.21 2.56 17.29
CA ILE A 456 26.81 2.23 18.58
C ILE A 456 26.76 3.45 19.49
N GLY A 457 26.29 3.30 20.72
CA GLY A 457 26.25 4.41 21.66
C GLY A 457 25.42 4.10 22.90
N PRO A 458 25.48 4.97 23.94
CA PRO A 458 24.77 4.78 25.19
C PRO A 458 23.29 4.52 25.04
N GLN A 459 22.68 3.95 26.06
CA GLN A 459 21.23 3.84 26.18
C GLN A 459 20.58 5.23 26.10
N ALA A 460 19.30 5.31 25.71
CA ALA A 460 18.53 6.55 25.54
C ALA A 460 18.97 7.47 24.38
N TYR A 461 19.95 7.11 23.57
CA TYR A 461 20.31 7.85 22.35
C TYR A 461 19.31 7.69 21.19
N ARG A 462 18.15 7.07 21.44
CA ARG A 462 17.00 6.93 20.51
C ARG A 462 17.33 6.15 19.22
N LYS A 463 18.29 5.24 19.30
CA LYS A 463 18.73 4.42 18.15
C LYS A 463 17.59 3.62 17.52
N SER A 464 16.89 2.79 18.31
CA SER A 464 15.80 1.94 17.81
C SER A 464 14.60 2.77 17.29
N THR A 465 14.34 3.94 17.91
CA THR A 465 13.35 4.91 17.41
C THR A 465 13.71 5.40 16.01
N PHE A 466 14.97 5.81 15.82
CA PHE A 466 15.47 6.24 14.51
C PHE A 466 15.35 5.14 13.46
N CYS A 467 15.75 3.90 13.79
CA CYS A 467 15.61 2.76 12.87
C CYS A 467 14.16 2.57 12.40
N ARG A 468 13.21 2.68 13.31
CA ARG A 468 11.78 2.59 12.99
C ARG A 468 11.30 3.74 12.13
N MET A 469 11.78 4.96 12.38
CA MET A 469 11.41 6.16 11.62
C MET A 469 11.92 6.15 10.17
N LEU A 470 12.79 5.25 9.77
CA LEU A 470 13.25 5.16 8.38
C LEU A 470 12.11 4.74 7.45
N LEU A 471 11.15 3.93 7.91
CA LEU A 471 9.99 3.56 7.10
C LEU A 471 8.83 4.55 7.28
N PRO A 472 8.12 4.89 6.18
CA PRO A 472 6.93 5.72 6.26
C PRO A 472 5.79 4.99 6.98
N PRO A 473 4.82 5.71 7.56
CA PRO A 473 3.68 5.12 8.28
C PRO A 473 2.95 4.02 7.49
N ALA A 474 2.79 4.22 6.19
CA ALA A 474 2.15 3.24 5.30
C ALA A 474 2.90 1.90 5.19
N LEU A 475 4.20 1.88 5.47
CA LEU A 475 5.05 0.68 5.40
C LEU A 475 5.56 0.21 6.76
N GLN A 476 5.11 0.80 7.87
CA GLN A 476 5.53 0.44 9.23
C GLN A 476 5.23 -1.01 9.60
N ALA A 477 4.19 -1.62 9.04
CA ALA A 477 3.87 -3.03 9.24
C ALA A 477 4.95 -3.99 8.73
N TYR A 478 5.85 -3.51 7.88
CA TYR A 478 6.95 -4.28 7.31
C TYR A 478 8.32 -3.95 7.94
N TYR A 479 8.31 -3.35 9.12
CA TYR A 479 9.46 -3.20 10.01
C TYR A 479 9.44 -4.28 11.07
N THR A 480 10.61 -4.79 11.43
CA THR A 480 10.77 -5.63 12.62
C THR A 480 12.10 -5.33 13.32
N ASP A 481 12.10 -5.44 14.64
CA ASP A 481 13.27 -5.41 15.52
C ASP A 481 13.48 -6.74 16.25
N SER A 482 12.71 -7.75 15.85
CA SER A 482 12.76 -9.09 16.44
C SER A 482 13.03 -10.13 15.36
N ILE A 483 14.28 -10.56 15.23
CA ILE A 483 14.69 -11.63 14.34
C ILE A 483 15.47 -12.70 15.11
N ASP A 484 15.04 -13.94 14.98
CA ASP A 484 15.72 -15.10 15.59
C ASP A 484 16.60 -15.82 14.56
N PHE A 485 17.90 -15.59 14.61
CA PHE A 485 18.88 -16.24 13.73
C PHE A 485 19.11 -17.72 14.05
N SER A 486 18.58 -18.26 15.15
CA SER A 486 18.63 -19.69 15.44
C SER A 486 17.70 -20.48 14.53
N ARG A 487 16.59 -19.86 14.07
CA ARG A 487 15.58 -20.42 13.17
C ARG A 487 15.87 -20.01 11.73
N LYS A 488 16.84 -20.64 11.11
CA LYS A 488 17.34 -20.24 9.77
C LYS A 488 16.25 -20.04 8.72
N ARG A 489 15.27 -20.95 8.68
CA ARG A 489 14.17 -20.88 7.70
C ARG A 489 13.27 -19.67 7.93
N ASP A 490 12.93 -19.38 9.18
CA ASP A 490 12.08 -18.24 9.52
C ASP A 490 12.82 -16.93 9.24
N ALA A 491 14.13 -16.85 9.58
CA ALA A 491 14.98 -15.71 9.25
C ALA A 491 15.09 -15.48 7.74
N GLU A 492 15.14 -16.54 6.92
CA GLU A 492 15.11 -16.42 5.46
C GLU A 492 13.76 -15.91 4.94
N LEU A 493 12.63 -16.36 5.49
CA LEU A 493 11.30 -15.85 5.12
C LEU A 493 11.13 -14.37 5.48
N TYR A 494 11.78 -13.90 6.54
CA TYR A 494 11.78 -12.48 6.92
C TYR A 494 12.36 -11.58 5.82
N LEU A 495 13.31 -12.08 5.02
CA LEU A 495 13.88 -11.31 3.91
C LEU A 495 12.85 -10.95 2.82
N ASN A 496 11.82 -11.78 2.65
CA ASN A 496 10.74 -11.53 1.71
C ASN A 496 9.60 -10.70 2.34
N ARG A 497 9.35 -10.87 3.65
CA ARG A 497 8.21 -10.29 4.36
C ARG A 497 8.45 -8.85 4.82
N PHE A 498 9.67 -8.54 5.31
CA PHE A 498 9.99 -7.23 5.87
C PHE A 498 10.80 -6.38 4.91
N LEU A 499 10.69 -5.06 5.06
CA LEU A 499 11.42 -4.08 4.27
C LEU A 499 12.70 -3.61 4.99
N LEU A 500 12.62 -3.52 6.30
CA LEU A 500 13.73 -3.12 7.17
C LEU A 500 13.71 -3.97 8.44
N ILE A 501 14.85 -4.62 8.68
CA ILE A 501 15.07 -5.44 9.86
C ILE A 501 16.11 -4.73 10.73
N ASN A 502 15.70 -4.31 11.92
CA ASN A 502 16.63 -3.80 12.92
C ASN A 502 17.15 -4.95 13.79
N MET A 503 18.43 -5.17 13.76
CA MET A 503 19.12 -6.08 14.68
C MET A 503 19.40 -5.30 15.97
N ASP A 504 18.36 -5.17 16.80
CA ASP A 504 18.50 -4.50 18.10
C ASP A 504 19.37 -5.35 19.04
N GLU A 505 20.14 -4.70 19.90
CA GLU A 505 21.09 -5.35 20.79
C GLU A 505 22.05 -6.32 20.03
N PHE A 506 22.68 -5.83 18.99
CA PHE A 506 23.58 -6.61 18.12
C PHE A 506 24.70 -7.35 18.89
N ASP A 507 25.10 -6.84 20.04
CA ASP A 507 26.05 -7.45 20.95
C ASP A 507 25.61 -8.81 21.52
N GLN A 508 24.33 -9.11 21.52
CA GLN A 508 23.78 -10.40 21.97
C GLN A 508 23.82 -11.48 20.86
N ILE A 509 24.11 -11.10 19.62
CA ILE A 509 24.22 -12.04 18.50
C ILE A 509 25.50 -12.86 18.64
N SER A 510 25.38 -14.17 18.87
CA SER A 510 26.52 -15.06 19.03
C SER A 510 27.38 -15.14 17.78
N PRO A 511 28.68 -15.51 17.89
CA PRO A 511 29.56 -15.65 16.72
C PRO A 511 29.03 -16.61 15.65
N THR A 512 28.33 -17.67 16.04
CA THR A 512 27.70 -18.63 15.13
C THR A 512 26.54 -17.99 14.35
N GLN A 513 25.75 -17.19 15.04
CA GLN A 513 24.65 -16.42 14.41
C GLN A 513 25.19 -15.30 13.50
N GLN A 514 26.28 -14.63 13.87
CA GLN A 514 26.96 -13.66 13.00
C GLN A 514 27.46 -14.31 11.69
N ALA A 515 27.94 -15.55 11.74
CA ALA A 515 28.33 -16.29 10.54
C ALA A 515 27.13 -16.57 9.61
N PHE A 516 25.97 -16.90 10.19
CA PHE A 516 24.73 -17.08 9.42
C PHE A 516 24.21 -15.74 8.89
N LEU A 517 24.26 -14.67 9.67
CA LEU A 517 23.90 -13.32 9.26
C LEU A 517 24.66 -12.89 7.99
N LYS A 518 25.98 -13.14 7.93
CA LYS A 518 26.77 -12.85 6.73
C LYS A 518 26.24 -13.56 5.48
N HIS A 519 25.78 -14.79 5.65
CA HIS A 519 25.20 -15.56 4.56
C HIS A 519 23.89 -14.91 4.06
N ILE A 520 22.99 -14.54 4.97
CA ILE A 520 21.71 -13.93 4.57
C ILE A 520 21.84 -12.49 4.07
N LEU A 521 22.82 -11.72 4.55
CA LEU A 521 23.09 -10.38 4.03
C LEU A 521 23.44 -10.38 2.53
N GLN A 522 24.05 -11.45 2.04
CA GLN A 522 24.48 -11.58 0.64
C GLN A 522 23.46 -12.23 -0.28
N LYS A 523 22.37 -12.79 0.25
CA LYS A 523 21.37 -13.45 -0.58
C LYS A 523 20.54 -12.42 -1.37
N PRO A 524 20.52 -12.44 -2.69
CA PRO A 524 19.65 -11.59 -3.50
C PRO A 524 18.22 -12.13 -3.56
N VAL A 525 18.05 -13.44 -3.46
CA VAL A 525 16.77 -14.16 -3.48
C VAL A 525 16.75 -15.24 -2.39
N VAL A 526 15.57 -15.65 -2.00
CA VAL A 526 15.35 -16.66 -0.96
C VAL A 526 14.69 -17.88 -1.59
N ASN A 527 15.42 -19.00 -1.66
CA ASN A 527 14.86 -20.27 -2.10
C ASN A 527 14.40 -21.07 -0.88
N THR A 528 13.12 -21.00 -0.57
CA THR A 528 12.54 -21.65 0.61
C THR A 528 11.12 -22.10 0.36
N ARG A 529 10.63 -23.01 1.20
CA ARG A 529 9.25 -23.45 1.17
C ARG A 529 8.44 -22.66 2.19
N ARG A 530 7.41 -21.94 1.75
CA ARG A 530 6.50 -21.25 2.67
C ARG A 530 5.75 -22.25 3.56
N PRO A 531 5.27 -21.82 4.74
CA PRO A 531 4.33 -22.63 5.51
C PRO A 531 3.14 -23.04 4.63
N ASN A 532 2.76 -24.32 4.67
CA ASN A 532 1.67 -24.91 3.88
C ASN A 532 1.85 -24.95 2.34
N ALA A 533 2.97 -24.49 1.80
CA ALA A 533 3.26 -24.64 0.38
C ALA A 533 3.71 -26.07 0.05
N SER A 534 3.41 -26.55 -1.16
CA SER A 534 3.80 -27.87 -1.63
C SER A 534 5.23 -27.95 -2.15
N ALA A 535 5.77 -26.83 -2.68
CA ALA A 535 7.04 -26.75 -3.34
C ALA A 535 7.95 -25.66 -2.74
N VAL A 536 9.26 -25.74 -3.06
CA VAL A 536 10.21 -24.66 -2.82
C VAL A 536 9.98 -23.58 -3.86
N GLU A 537 9.90 -22.34 -3.41
CA GLU A 537 9.70 -21.15 -4.23
C GLU A 537 10.93 -20.25 -4.17
N GLU A 538 11.22 -19.58 -5.28
CA GLU A 538 12.17 -18.48 -5.29
C GLU A 538 11.43 -17.19 -4.90
N LEU A 539 11.73 -16.69 -3.71
CA LEU A 539 11.12 -15.50 -3.16
C LEU A 539 12.08 -14.31 -3.31
N ARG A 540 11.54 -13.20 -3.74
CA ARG A 540 12.28 -11.95 -3.81
C ARG A 540 12.64 -11.47 -2.40
N ARG A 541 13.85 -10.97 -2.23
CA ARG A 541 14.24 -10.26 -1.02
C ARG A 541 13.87 -8.80 -1.13
N TYR A 542 13.22 -8.27 -0.08
CA TYR A 542 12.94 -6.84 0.12
C TYR A 542 13.75 -6.26 1.28
N ALA A 543 14.12 -7.10 2.24
CA ALA A 543 14.71 -6.64 3.49
C ALA A 543 16.11 -6.06 3.32
N SER A 544 16.30 -4.86 3.86
CA SER A 544 17.60 -4.32 4.24
C SER A 544 17.75 -4.39 5.76
N PHE A 545 19.00 -4.32 6.23
CA PHE A 545 19.31 -4.44 7.64
C PHE A 545 19.89 -3.15 8.19
N ILE A 546 19.60 -2.88 9.45
CA ILE A 546 20.24 -1.90 10.30
C ILE A 546 20.47 -2.53 11.67
N ALA A 547 21.44 -2.07 12.43
CA ALA A 547 21.77 -2.65 13.74
C ALA A 547 22.00 -1.56 14.78
N THR A 548 21.71 -1.89 16.04
CA THR A 548 21.97 -1.02 17.19
C THR A 548 22.73 -1.78 18.27
N SER A 549 23.59 -1.09 19.00
CA SER A 549 24.26 -1.66 20.19
C SER A 549 24.59 -0.59 21.21
N ASN A 550 24.77 -1.03 22.45
CA ASN A 550 25.27 -0.21 23.56
C ASN A 550 26.76 -0.42 23.82
N HIS A 551 27.35 -1.48 23.25
CA HIS A 551 28.74 -1.89 23.45
C HIS A 551 29.57 -1.60 22.20
N ARG A 552 30.88 -1.37 22.36
CA ARG A 552 31.80 -1.13 21.24
C ARG A 552 32.36 -2.42 20.66
N ASP A 553 32.72 -3.38 21.51
CA ASP A 553 33.39 -4.61 21.11
C ASP A 553 32.41 -5.66 20.58
N LEU A 554 32.05 -5.58 19.31
CA LEU A 554 30.93 -6.29 18.73
C LEU A 554 31.28 -7.26 17.61
N LEU A 555 32.25 -6.85 16.76
CA LEU A 555 32.54 -7.56 15.53
C LEU A 555 33.54 -8.67 15.80
N THR A 556 33.08 -9.92 15.73
CA THR A 556 33.90 -11.10 16.04
C THR A 556 34.72 -11.58 14.85
N ASP A 557 34.47 -11.08 13.64
CA ASP A 557 35.12 -11.53 12.41
C ASP A 557 35.62 -10.34 11.58
N THR A 558 36.91 -10.13 11.59
CA THR A 558 37.59 -9.08 10.84
C THR A 558 37.37 -9.16 9.33
N SER A 559 37.19 -10.37 8.78
CA SER A 559 36.96 -10.58 7.34
C SER A 559 35.55 -10.16 6.90
N GLY A 560 34.64 -10.01 7.86
CA GLY A 560 33.22 -9.63 7.64
C GLY A 560 32.89 -8.20 7.96
N SER A 561 33.84 -7.44 8.52
CA SER A 561 33.57 -6.08 9.03
C SER A 561 33.14 -5.11 7.93
N ARG A 562 33.58 -5.27 6.68
CA ARG A 562 33.14 -4.48 5.52
C ARG A 562 31.62 -4.46 5.25
N ARG A 563 30.85 -5.34 5.93
CA ARG A 563 29.38 -5.38 5.82
C ARG A 563 28.67 -4.45 6.77
N PHE A 564 29.43 -3.76 7.62
CA PHE A 564 28.85 -2.85 8.60
C PHE A 564 29.37 -1.42 8.38
N ILE A 565 28.45 -0.46 8.43
CA ILE A 565 28.79 0.96 8.54
C ILE A 565 28.76 1.27 10.04
N GLY A 566 29.84 0.92 10.76
CA GLY A 566 29.97 1.14 12.19
C GLY A 566 30.20 2.61 12.50
N ILE A 567 29.42 3.16 13.42
CA ILE A 567 29.63 4.51 13.95
C ILE A 567 29.41 4.52 15.44
N TYR A 568 30.25 5.30 16.15
CA TYR A 568 30.01 5.64 17.54
C TYR A 568 29.31 6.98 17.64
N MET A 569 28.18 7.00 18.34
CA MET A 569 27.36 8.20 18.46
C MET A 569 27.86 9.11 19.58
N THR A 570 28.01 10.40 19.29
CA THR A 570 28.47 11.42 20.23
C THR A 570 27.31 12.09 20.99
N GLY A 571 26.06 11.82 20.59
CA GLY A 571 24.85 12.38 21.22
C GLY A 571 23.58 11.63 20.84
N ALA A 572 22.46 12.04 21.40
CA ALA A 572 21.15 11.48 21.06
C ALA A 572 20.68 11.94 19.68
N ILE A 573 20.02 11.03 18.93
CA ILE A 573 19.46 11.33 17.61
C ILE A 573 18.27 12.29 17.76
N ASP A 574 18.19 13.29 16.89
CA ASP A 574 17.01 14.17 16.82
C ASP A 574 15.87 13.47 16.07
N VAL A 575 14.97 12.89 16.84
CA VAL A 575 13.74 12.23 16.34
C VAL A 575 12.51 13.14 16.43
N SER A 576 12.67 14.40 16.87
CA SER A 576 11.54 15.32 17.08
C SER A 576 11.06 15.95 15.79
N ARG A 577 11.93 16.11 14.81
CA ARG A 577 11.57 16.71 13.52
C ARG A 577 10.81 15.69 12.67
N PRO A 578 9.67 16.08 12.10
CA PRO A 578 8.93 15.22 11.17
C PRO A 578 9.80 14.89 9.95
N ILE A 579 9.52 13.75 9.34
CA ILE A 579 10.13 13.34 8.07
C ILE A 579 9.08 13.53 6.98
N ASP A 580 9.45 14.26 5.93
CA ASP A 580 8.66 14.31 4.70
C ASP A 580 8.97 13.05 3.87
N TYR A 581 8.27 11.96 4.18
CA TYR A 581 8.51 10.67 3.57
C TYR A 581 8.25 10.66 2.06
N GLU A 582 7.25 11.39 1.60
CA GLU A 582 6.93 11.44 0.17
C GLU A 582 8.13 12.01 -0.60
N GLN A 583 8.70 13.09 -0.13
CA GLN A 583 9.85 13.71 -0.78
C GLN A 583 11.17 12.98 -0.54
N LEU A 584 11.34 12.34 0.63
CA LEU A 584 12.52 11.51 0.93
C LEU A 584 12.63 10.34 -0.05
N TYR A 585 11.53 9.62 -0.26
CA TYR A 585 11.51 8.48 -1.17
C TYR A 585 11.41 8.89 -2.64
N ALA A 586 10.78 10.02 -2.95
CA ALA A 586 10.82 10.62 -4.28
C ALA A 586 12.26 10.98 -4.69
N GLN A 587 13.05 11.56 -3.78
CA GLN A 587 14.49 11.78 -3.99
C GLN A 587 15.22 10.49 -4.34
N ALA A 588 15.00 9.43 -3.54
CA ALA A 588 15.68 8.16 -3.78
C ALA A 588 15.31 7.56 -5.16
N LEU A 589 14.03 7.65 -5.55
CA LEU A 589 13.60 7.17 -6.87
C LEU A 589 14.20 7.98 -8.01
N GLU A 590 14.24 9.30 -7.90
CA GLU A 590 14.79 10.18 -8.93
C GLU A 590 16.29 9.93 -9.12
N LEU A 591 17.04 9.79 -8.02
CA LEU A 591 18.46 9.47 -8.06
C LEU A 591 18.72 8.09 -8.71
N LEU A 592 17.92 7.08 -8.39
CA LEU A 592 18.00 5.76 -9.01
C LEU A 592 17.60 5.81 -10.50
N TYR A 593 16.62 6.62 -10.86
CA TYR A 593 16.23 6.83 -12.26
C TYR A 593 17.36 7.45 -13.08
N HIS A 594 18.11 8.37 -12.49
CA HIS A 594 19.30 8.97 -13.10
C HIS A 594 20.56 8.09 -13.01
N ASN A 595 20.40 6.81 -12.64
CA ASN A 595 21.47 5.83 -12.50
C ASN A 595 22.54 6.20 -11.47
N GLU A 596 22.17 6.94 -10.42
CA GLU A 596 23.10 7.12 -9.30
C GLU A 596 23.47 5.76 -8.72
N ARG A 597 24.78 5.57 -8.45
CA ARG A 597 25.30 4.33 -7.91
C ARG A 597 24.71 4.05 -6.52
N TYR A 598 24.13 2.88 -6.34
CA TYR A 598 23.51 2.46 -5.07
C TYR A 598 24.30 1.33 -4.36
N TRP A 599 25.29 0.74 -4.99
CA TRP A 599 26.16 -0.31 -4.42
C TRP A 599 27.48 0.28 -3.93
N PHE A 600 28.12 -0.40 -2.96
CA PHE A 600 29.42 -0.03 -2.44
C PHE A 600 30.53 -0.52 -3.36
N ASP A 601 31.56 0.27 -3.55
CA ASP A 601 32.79 -0.12 -4.26
C ASP A 601 33.90 -0.56 -3.28
N SER A 602 35.04 -0.96 -3.84
CA SER A 602 36.16 -1.42 -3.03
C SER A 602 36.80 -0.35 -2.16
N GLU A 603 36.72 0.93 -2.53
CA GLU A 603 37.25 2.04 -1.71
C GLU A 603 36.33 2.26 -0.50
N GLU A 604 35.01 2.31 -0.72
CA GLU A 604 34.03 2.42 0.36
C GLU A 604 34.08 1.19 1.30
N GLU A 605 34.28 -0.03 0.75
CA GLU A 605 34.47 -1.22 1.58
C GLU A 605 35.75 -1.15 2.41
N ALA A 606 36.86 -0.59 1.87
CA ALA A 606 38.08 -0.37 2.60
C ALA A 606 37.93 0.65 3.73
N ILE A 607 37.24 1.76 3.46
CA ILE A 607 36.89 2.78 4.47
C ILE A 607 36.08 2.16 5.60
N MET A 608 35.03 1.38 5.28
CA MET A 608 34.21 0.70 6.29
C MET A 608 35.05 -0.27 7.12
N THR A 609 35.93 -1.04 6.48
CA THR A 609 36.82 -2.00 7.17
C THR A 609 37.75 -1.29 8.14
N GLU A 610 38.34 -0.18 7.73
CA GLU A 610 39.24 0.61 8.59
C GLU A 610 38.50 1.20 9.78
N ASN A 611 37.34 1.86 9.53
CA ASN A 611 36.50 2.43 10.58
C ASN A 611 35.98 1.38 11.58
N ASN A 612 35.74 0.17 11.13
CA ASN A 612 35.20 -0.90 11.98
C ASN A 612 36.26 -1.56 12.88
N ARG A 613 37.53 -1.28 12.70
CA ARG A 613 38.61 -1.82 13.59
C ARG A 613 38.40 -1.47 15.04
N GLU A 614 37.87 -0.27 15.33
CA GLU A 614 37.58 0.16 16.70
C GLU A 614 36.43 -0.64 17.37
N PHE A 615 35.60 -1.34 16.57
CA PHE A 615 34.44 -2.13 17.04
C PHE A 615 34.70 -3.62 17.00
N GLU A 616 35.92 -4.05 16.63
CA GLU A 616 36.29 -5.46 16.59
C GLU A 616 36.59 -5.97 18.01
N GLN A 617 36.02 -7.12 18.33
CA GLN A 617 36.34 -7.80 19.58
C GLN A 617 37.81 -8.26 19.53
N SER A 618 38.62 -7.77 20.46
CA SER A 618 39.91 -8.33 20.68
C SER A 618 39.76 -9.73 21.30
N PRO A 619 40.18 -10.80 20.64
CA PRO A 619 40.11 -12.15 21.21
C PRO A 619 40.76 -12.17 22.59
N ALA A 620 40.18 -12.93 23.55
CA ALA A 620 40.75 -13.04 24.89
C ALA A 620 42.26 -13.41 24.89
N ILE A 621 42.65 -14.21 23.91
CA ILE A 621 44.04 -14.59 23.68
C ILE A 621 44.93 -13.39 23.27
N GLU A 622 44.40 -12.41 22.59
CA GLU A 622 45.08 -11.16 22.20
C GLU A 622 45.24 -10.24 23.42
N GLN A 623 44.19 -10.08 24.19
CA GLN A 623 44.23 -9.30 25.42
C GLN A 623 45.21 -9.89 26.41
N LEU A 624 45.23 -11.23 26.57
CA LEU A 624 46.21 -11.92 27.41
C LEU A 624 47.63 -11.78 26.87
N PHE A 625 47.79 -11.80 25.54
CA PHE A 625 49.10 -11.52 24.96
C PHE A 625 49.59 -10.12 25.35
N MET A 626 48.76 -9.10 25.24
CA MET A 626 49.12 -7.74 25.62
C MET A 626 49.39 -7.55 27.11
N VAL A 627 48.79 -8.41 27.96
CA VAL A 627 49.08 -8.41 29.43
C VAL A 627 50.43 -9.03 29.72
N TYR A 628 50.76 -10.14 29.06
CA TYR A 628 51.99 -10.91 29.37
C TYR A 628 53.16 -10.68 28.42
N TYR A 629 52.90 -10.08 27.23
CA TYR A 629 53.90 -9.86 26.20
C TYR A 629 53.63 -8.56 25.45
N ARG A 630 54.70 -7.98 24.89
CA ARG A 630 54.60 -6.95 23.84
C ARG A 630 55.48 -7.29 22.66
N ARG A 631 55.30 -6.63 21.54
CA ARG A 631 56.22 -6.72 20.39
C ARG A 631 57.59 -6.13 20.79
N ALA A 632 58.65 -6.77 20.36
CA ALA A 632 59.96 -6.20 20.47
C ALA A 632 60.15 -5.06 19.44
N GLU A 633 60.75 -3.95 19.86
CA GLU A 633 61.14 -2.86 18.97
C GLU A 633 62.37 -3.21 18.12
N GLU A 634 62.72 -2.33 17.14
CA GLU A 634 63.93 -2.51 16.36
C GLU A 634 65.14 -2.35 17.26
N GLU A 635 66.07 -3.36 17.26
CA GLU A 635 67.27 -3.43 18.09
C GLU A 635 67.05 -3.77 19.59
N GLU A 636 65.81 -4.08 20.01
CA GLU A 636 65.54 -4.49 21.39
C GLU A 636 65.87 -5.99 21.62
N GLU A 637 66.49 -6.32 22.74
CA GLU A 637 66.67 -7.71 23.17
C GLU A 637 65.34 -8.33 23.56
N GLY A 638 64.80 -9.26 22.74
CA GLY A 638 63.57 -10.00 22.97
C GLY A 638 63.73 -11.49 22.71
N GLU A 639 62.74 -12.26 23.10
CA GLU A 639 62.75 -13.72 22.85
C GLU A 639 62.13 -14.04 21.50
N TRP A 640 62.75 -14.96 20.77
CA TRP A 640 62.19 -15.55 19.56
C TRP A 640 61.45 -16.84 19.91
N LEU A 641 60.14 -16.82 19.99
CA LEU A 641 59.28 -17.93 20.42
C LEU A 641 58.31 -18.38 19.32
N LEU A 642 57.99 -19.67 19.28
CA LEU A 642 56.85 -20.15 18.49
C LEU A 642 55.54 -19.65 19.09
N ALA A 643 54.54 -19.41 18.26
CA ALA A 643 53.20 -19.02 18.70
C ALA A 643 52.63 -19.98 19.77
N ILE A 644 52.90 -21.28 19.61
CA ILE A 644 52.46 -22.31 20.56
C ILE A 644 53.18 -22.20 21.93
N ASP A 645 54.44 -21.79 21.94
CA ASP A 645 55.18 -21.64 23.19
C ASP A 645 54.78 -20.38 23.94
N ILE A 646 54.54 -19.27 23.23
CA ILE A 646 53.96 -18.07 23.80
C ILE A 646 52.62 -18.42 24.44
N LEU A 647 51.75 -19.14 23.72
CA LEU A 647 50.45 -19.54 24.18
C LEU A 647 50.51 -20.43 25.43
N ARG A 648 51.42 -21.41 25.47
CA ARG A 648 51.62 -22.28 26.65
C ARG A 648 52.07 -21.48 27.87
N ARG A 649 52.93 -20.49 27.69
CA ARG A 649 53.36 -19.63 28.80
C ARG A 649 52.19 -18.76 29.30
N ILE A 650 51.39 -18.20 28.40
CA ILE A 650 50.17 -17.44 28.73
C ILE A 650 49.17 -18.35 29.47
N GLN A 651 48.93 -19.57 28.98
CA GLN A 651 48.08 -20.54 29.65
C GLN A 651 48.52 -20.86 31.10
N LYS A 652 49.83 -21.03 31.26
CA LYS A 652 50.40 -21.29 32.59
C LYS A 652 50.25 -20.10 33.55
N ALA A 653 50.43 -18.90 33.02
CA ALA A 653 50.33 -17.67 33.83
C ALA A 653 48.88 -17.27 34.12
N SER A 654 47.97 -17.33 33.17
CA SER A 654 46.59 -16.93 33.30
C SER A 654 45.68 -18.02 33.86
N LYS A 655 46.14 -19.27 33.99
CA LYS A 655 45.37 -20.47 34.30
C LYS A 655 44.18 -20.74 33.36
N MET A 656 44.14 -20.12 32.20
CA MET A 656 43.14 -20.34 31.18
C MET A 656 43.57 -21.43 30.20
N THR A 657 42.63 -22.21 29.67
CA THR A 657 42.88 -23.25 28.69
C THR A 657 42.44 -22.82 27.31
N PHE A 658 43.25 -23.04 26.28
CA PHE A 658 42.93 -22.72 24.89
C PHE A 658 42.91 -24.00 24.04
N SER A 659 41.98 -24.06 23.08
CA SER A 659 41.86 -25.18 22.15
C SER A 659 42.95 -25.13 21.09
N ALA A 660 43.20 -26.28 20.44
CA ALA A 660 44.15 -26.39 19.32
C ALA A 660 43.81 -25.44 18.14
N ARG A 661 42.50 -25.14 17.96
CA ARG A 661 42.03 -24.20 16.95
C ARG A 661 42.42 -22.77 17.27
N GLN A 662 42.36 -22.36 18.54
CA GLN A 662 42.78 -21.04 19.01
C GLN A 662 44.31 -20.88 18.86
N ALA A 663 45.09 -21.93 19.11
CA ALA A 663 46.55 -21.92 18.90
C ALA A 663 46.92 -21.68 17.42
N SER A 664 46.22 -22.31 16.49
CA SER A 664 46.40 -22.09 15.04
C SER A 664 46.03 -20.66 14.62
N TYR A 665 45.04 -20.06 15.27
CA TYR A 665 44.59 -18.69 15.01
C TYR A 665 45.55 -17.65 15.62
N PHE A 666 46.19 -17.96 16.73
CA PHE A 666 47.06 -17.05 17.46
C PHE A 666 48.24 -16.52 16.64
N GLY A 667 48.82 -17.33 15.79
CA GLY A 667 49.86 -16.85 14.88
C GLY A 667 49.41 -15.72 13.95
N ARG A 668 48.16 -15.74 13.50
CA ARG A 668 47.59 -14.65 12.70
C ARG A 668 47.36 -13.40 13.54
N ILE A 669 46.99 -13.54 14.81
CA ILE A 669 46.88 -12.42 15.75
C ILE A 669 48.21 -11.73 15.92
N LEU A 670 49.29 -12.49 16.17
CA LEU A 670 50.63 -11.92 16.31
C LEU A 670 51.12 -11.17 15.06
N GLN A 671 50.80 -11.68 13.87
CA GLN A 671 51.07 -10.97 12.62
C GLN A 671 50.30 -9.67 12.50
N ARG A 672 48.98 -9.68 12.87
CA ARG A 672 48.13 -8.50 12.87
C ARG A 672 48.61 -7.42 13.85
N LEU A 673 49.11 -7.82 15.00
CA LEU A 673 49.72 -6.93 16.00
C LEU A 673 51.12 -6.40 15.57
N GLY A 674 51.55 -6.75 14.37
CA GLY A 674 52.85 -6.28 13.84
C GLY A 674 54.05 -6.89 14.53
N VAL A 675 53.92 -8.08 15.19
CA VAL A 675 55.01 -8.78 15.81
C VAL A 675 55.95 -9.33 14.71
N LYS A 676 57.22 -8.91 14.71
CA LYS A 676 58.24 -9.41 13.76
C LYS A 676 58.30 -10.93 13.80
N SER A 677 58.27 -11.56 12.63
CA SER A 677 58.30 -13.00 12.54
C SER A 677 59.44 -13.49 11.63
N LYS A 678 60.01 -14.66 11.97
CA LYS A 678 61.06 -15.30 11.20
C LYS A 678 60.75 -16.78 11.03
N ARG A 679 60.72 -17.26 9.79
CA ARG A 679 60.47 -18.67 9.50
C ARG A 679 61.76 -19.47 9.67
N LYS A 680 61.69 -20.53 10.46
CA LYS A 680 62.79 -21.50 10.67
C LYS A 680 62.24 -22.91 10.41
N THR A 681 63.17 -23.92 10.46
CA THR A 681 62.82 -25.32 10.17
C THR A 681 61.67 -25.90 10.95
N TYR A 682 61.45 -25.46 12.19
CA TYR A 682 60.39 -25.97 13.08
C TYR A 682 59.15 -25.06 13.15
N GLY A 683 59.06 -23.99 12.33
CA GLY A 683 57.90 -23.11 12.29
C GLY A 683 58.22 -21.63 12.23
N THR A 684 57.19 -20.80 12.42
CA THR A 684 57.32 -19.33 12.46
C THR A 684 57.55 -18.89 13.90
N TYR A 685 58.69 -18.25 14.13
CA TYR A 685 59.06 -17.63 15.41
C TYR A 685 58.68 -16.15 15.40
N TYR A 686 58.20 -15.66 16.53
CA TYR A 686 57.78 -14.29 16.75
C TYR A 686 58.70 -13.62 17.76
N HIS A 687 59.09 -12.37 17.52
CA HIS A 687 59.97 -11.59 18.39
C HIS A 687 59.17 -10.82 19.42
N VAL A 688 59.19 -11.25 20.65
CA VAL A 688 58.38 -10.76 21.74
C VAL A 688 59.19 -10.45 22.98
N VAL A 689 58.72 -9.51 23.79
CA VAL A 689 59.30 -9.20 25.09
C VAL A 689 58.27 -9.59 26.15
N PRO A 690 58.63 -10.45 27.13
CA PRO A 690 57.72 -10.73 28.24
C PRO A 690 57.58 -9.50 29.15
N LEU A 691 56.37 -9.29 29.64
CA LEU A 691 56.06 -8.24 30.62
C LEU A 691 55.97 -8.88 32.02
N GLU A 692 56.56 -8.20 33.01
CA GLU A 692 56.36 -8.58 34.41
C GLU A 692 54.95 -8.20 34.83
N VAL A 693 54.13 -9.19 35.09
CA VAL A 693 52.77 -9.01 35.64
C VAL A 693 52.86 -9.17 37.14
N GLU A 694 52.65 -8.08 37.91
CA GLU A 694 52.55 -8.11 39.37
C GLU A 694 51.38 -8.97 39.86
#